data_01d1d3ee265d0935f71d2407ff755362
#
_entry.id   01d1d3ee265d0935f71d2407ff755362
#
_cell.length_a   1.000
_cell.length_b   1.000
_cell.length_c   1.000
_cell.angle_alpha   90.00
_cell.angle_beta   90.00
_cell.angle_gamma   90.00
#
_symmetry.space_group_name_H-M   'P 1'
#
loop_
_entity.id
_entity.type
_entity.pdbx_description
1 polymer ?
#
loop_
_entity_poly.entity_id
_entity_poly.type
_entity_poly.pdbx_seq_one_letter_code
_entity_poly.pdbx_strand_id
1 'polypeptide(L)'
;MRFLCAVWLAIAGWTLPAAAQAIDDPAAVVAAYEKAQGQERILAFTSDVTVARNGDYDVTETIRVVSLADRIKHGLERDFPTSYRNRLGQKTRVSFDVVAVSRDGRPEHYELIDLSNGVRVRMGEAETLLPPGEHVYVIRYRTSRQIGYHDGYDEVYWNVTGNGWVFPIDMAEARITLPSPVRFGDRAVYTGPDGSTAHDAAVIEERPGFIHFRTTAPLDSYSGLTVAAAFPKSVLETPSRARRFGWWLSDWGPLVAGLAALAALLGYYFYAWLRAGRGPRRGTIVPIFAPPDDLSAAACRYIRRMGDDNRGFTAAIIDLAVRGHIGITREDGGWLSRDRTTLERRQGGRPAPAPEIAMRDTLLPSISSRIELKQDNHGTLQAARAKLAKGLEDAYSGRLFVKNGVWAVVGLLTIPAAILLVTTFALLVHQGGVATGVLTMPLLGGLALLAAWGCYKLTQGKGCVVILAWLGLIAAVMIAFMCTFGSVGLALSDGAWPVLLPLAALPLAITAFRWMYAPTVEGRAVTDRIEGFRHYLGITEEERLDALHPPEKTPELFERYLPYAIALDVENRWADKFATVLAAAAAAGTVAHTASWYSGGGNVWDDPGGFASSVGSSLASTISSASTSPSSSSGGSSGGGSSGGGGGGG
;
A
#
# COMPACT_ATOMS: atom_id res chain seq x y z
N MET A 1 -23.91 -3.69 64.01
CA MET A 1 -22.65 -4.42 63.77
C MET A 1 -22.75 -5.95 63.92
N ARG A 2 -23.94 -6.52 63.86
CA ARG A 2 -24.18 -7.99 63.92
C ARG A 2 -24.85 -8.56 62.64
N PHE A 3 -25.15 -7.72 61.63
CA PHE A 3 -25.78 -8.12 60.35
C PHE A 3 -24.80 -8.22 59.18
N LEU A 4 -23.59 -7.72 59.32
CA LEU A 4 -22.56 -7.78 58.29
C LEU A 4 -21.65 -9.02 58.34
N CYS A 5 -21.62 -9.74 59.49
CA CYS A 5 -20.86 -11.00 59.60
C CYS A 5 -21.61 -12.24 59.06
N ALA A 6 -22.95 -12.18 58.93
CA ALA A 6 -23.71 -13.31 58.40
C ALA A 6 -23.74 -13.40 56.87
N VAL A 7 -23.50 -12.30 56.17
CA VAL A 7 -23.42 -12.26 54.68
C VAL A 7 -22.07 -12.74 54.17
N TRP A 8 -20.98 -12.59 54.94
CA TRP A 8 -19.65 -13.07 54.58
C TRP A 8 -19.48 -14.59 54.74
N LEU A 9 -20.25 -15.23 55.63
CA LEU A 9 -20.22 -16.69 55.78
C LEU A 9 -21.11 -17.42 54.76
N ALA A 10 -22.05 -16.72 54.11
CA ALA A 10 -22.86 -17.31 53.03
C ALA A 10 -22.18 -17.21 51.63
N ILE A 11 -21.22 -16.29 51.45
CA ILE A 11 -20.47 -16.17 50.19
C ILE A 11 -19.20 -17.04 50.19
N ALA A 12 -18.69 -17.40 51.38
CA ALA A 12 -17.55 -18.32 51.52
C ALA A 12 -17.92 -19.81 51.38
N GLY A 13 -19.20 -20.13 51.27
CA GLY A 13 -19.71 -21.51 51.17
C GLY A 13 -19.93 -22.03 49.74
N TRP A 14 -19.62 -21.20 48.69
CA TRP A 14 -19.91 -21.58 47.32
C TRP A 14 -18.70 -21.63 46.41
N THR A 15 -17.47 -21.62 46.91
CA THR A 15 -16.26 -21.85 46.14
C THR A 15 -15.39 -22.92 46.81
N LEU A 16 -15.89 -24.13 46.92
CA LEU A 16 -15.01 -25.28 46.95
C LEU A 16 -14.70 -25.62 45.50
N PRO A 17 -13.42 -25.52 45.09
CA PRO A 17 -13.04 -25.81 43.71
C PRO A 17 -13.29 -27.30 43.42
N ALA A 18 -13.79 -27.59 42.24
CA ALA A 18 -13.86 -28.93 41.63
C ALA A 18 -12.52 -29.70 41.62
N ALA A 19 -11.43 -29.11 42.12
CA ALA A 19 -10.12 -29.71 42.33
C ALA A 19 -10.09 -30.86 43.36
N ALA A 20 -11.11 -31.04 44.16
CA ALA A 20 -11.13 -32.10 45.17
C ALA A 20 -11.67 -33.46 44.68
N GLN A 21 -12.11 -33.57 43.42
CA GLN A 21 -12.65 -34.82 42.88
C GLN A 21 -11.67 -35.66 42.05
N ALA A 22 -10.41 -35.23 41.88
CA ALA A 22 -9.45 -35.91 41.02
C ALA A 22 -8.49 -36.90 41.74
N ILE A 23 -8.64 -37.13 43.04
CA ILE A 23 -7.75 -38.02 43.81
C ILE A 23 -8.59 -39.13 44.47
N ASP A 24 -9.20 -39.98 43.65
CA ASP A 24 -9.96 -41.10 44.17
C ASP A 24 -9.12 -42.41 44.36
N ASP A 25 -7.90 -42.45 43.86
CA ASP A 25 -7.01 -43.60 44.06
C ASP A 25 -5.53 -43.18 44.31
N PRO A 26 -5.07 -43.14 45.57
CA PRO A 26 -3.68 -42.80 45.89
C PRO A 26 -2.66 -43.74 45.26
N ALA A 27 -3.00 -45.01 44.99
CA ALA A 27 -2.12 -45.96 44.38
C ALA A 27 -1.89 -45.63 42.89
N ALA A 28 -2.94 -45.17 42.20
CA ALA A 28 -2.82 -44.71 40.82
C ALA A 28 -1.90 -43.49 40.67
N VAL A 29 -1.99 -42.56 41.64
CA VAL A 29 -1.13 -41.35 41.68
C VAL A 29 0.34 -41.74 41.91
N VAL A 30 0.62 -42.66 42.84
CA VAL A 30 2.00 -43.15 43.07
C VAL A 30 2.53 -43.90 41.86
N ALA A 31 1.76 -44.77 41.23
CA ALA A 31 2.15 -45.47 40.00
C ALA A 31 2.40 -44.53 38.82
N ALA A 32 1.59 -43.43 38.70
CA ALA A 32 1.81 -42.42 37.72
C ALA A 32 3.11 -41.66 37.96
N TYR A 33 3.41 -41.31 39.22
CA TYR A 33 4.65 -40.61 39.58
C TYR A 33 5.90 -41.43 39.31
N GLU A 34 5.84 -42.75 39.60
CA GLU A 34 6.93 -43.68 39.27
C GLU A 34 7.15 -43.83 37.76
N LYS A 35 6.07 -43.96 36.98
CA LYS A 35 6.12 -44.01 35.51
C LYS A 35 6.61 -42.69 34.92
N ALA A 36 6.22 -41.58 35.49
CA ALA A 36 6.64 -40.25 35.04
C ALA A 36 8.12 -39.97 35.34
N GLN A 37 8.78 -40.77 36.19
CA GLN A 37 10.16 -40.48 36.61
C GLN A 37 10.34 -39.04 37.14
N GLY A 38 9.31 -38.53 37.83
CA GLY A 38 9.29 -37.17 38.35
C GLY A 38 8.88 -36.06 37.38
N GLN A 39 8.58 -36.38 36.09
CA GLN A 39 8.09 -35.40 35.11
C GLN A 39 7.08 -36.02 34.14
N GLU A 40 6.08 -35.26 33.73
CA GLU A 40 5.11 -35.65 32.71
C GLU A 40 5.81 -35.93 31.38
N ARG A 41 5.40 -37.01 30.70
CA ARG A 41 6.04 -37.51 29.48
C ARG A 41 5.10 -38.33 28.59
N ILE A 42 5.48 -38.50 27.35
CA ILE A 42 4.85 -39.40 26.39
C ILE A 42 5.56 -40.73 26.46
N LEU A 43 4.87 -41.76 26.99
CA LEU A 43 5.43 -43.11 27.13
C LEU A 43 5.56 -43.82 25.79
N ALA A 44 4.60 -43.60 24.88
CA ALA A 44 4.65 -44.12 23.53
C ALA A 44 3.85 -43.23 22.58
N PHE A 45 4.42 -42.99 21.42
CA PHE A 45 3.79 -42.31 20.30
C PHE A 45 3.80 -43.25 19.08
N THR A 46 2.63 -43.65 18.61
CA THR A 46 2.52 -44.53 17.43
C THR A 46 1.71 -43.78 16.36
N SER A 47 2.26 -43.73 15.15
CA SER A 47 1.58 -43.20 13.96
C SER A 47 1.38 -44.34 12.95
N ASP A 48 0.13 -44.78 12.80
CA ASP A 48 -0.30 -45.77 11.80
C ASP A 48 -0.77 -45.00 10.55
N VAL A 49 -0.01 -45.08 9.45
CA VAL A 49 -0.26 -44.39 8.19
C VAL A 49 -0.70 -45.42 7.15
N THR A 50 -1.93 -45.33 6.67
CA THR A 50 -2.43 -46.08 5.54
C THR A 50 -2.50 -45.18 4.31
N VAL A 51 -1.72 -45.53 3.29
CA VAL A 51 -1.66 -44.83 2.03
C VAL A 51 -2.74 -45.36 1.09
N ALA A 52 -3.65 -44.49 0.66
CA ALA A 52 -4.67 -44.84 -0.33
C ALA A 52 -4.10 -44.85 -1.75
N ARG A 53 -4.72 -45.54 -2.70
CA ARG A 53 -4.27 -45.56 -4.11
C ARG A 53 -4.16 -44.20 -4.76
N ASN A 54 -5.00 -43.24 -4.35
CA ASN A 54 -4.96 -41.87 -4.83
C ASN A 54 -3.88 -41.00 -4.18
N GLY A 55 -3.05 -41.54 -3.28
CA GLY A 55 -1.98 -40.86 -2.56
C GLY A 55 -2.44 -40.07 -1.34
N ASP A 56 -3.69 -40.18 -0.88
CA ASP A 56 -4.13 -39.62 0.39
C ASP A 56 -3.76 -40.57 1.54
N TYR A 57 -3.59 -40.00 2.73
CA TYR A 57 -3.28 -40.73 3.94
C TYR A 57 -4.49 -40.77 4.87
N ASP A 58 -4.81 -41.98 5.40
CA ASP A 58 -5.63 -42.19 6.59
C ASP A 58 -4.65 -42.49 7.74
N VAL A 59 -4.61 -41.58 8.72
CA VAL A 59 -3.62 -41.65 9.80
C VAL A 59 -4.33 -41.84 11.12
N THR A 60 -3.80 -42.76 11.95
CA THR A 60 -4.20 -42.94 13.34
C THR A 60 -2.99 -42.72 14.23
N GLU A 61 -2.98 -41.63 15.00
CA GLU A 61 -1.97 -41.39 16.03
C GLU A 61 -2.48 -41.90 17.37
N THR A 62 -1.70 -42.73 18.04
CA THR A 62 -1.95 -43.21 19.42
C THR A 62 -0.87 -42.65 20.31
N ILE A 63 -1.26 -41.81 21.26
CA ILE A 63 -0.36 -41.08 22.15
C ILE A 63 -0.65 -41.53 23.59
N ARG A 64 0.27 -42.26 24.18
CA ARG A 64 0.19 -42.73 25.55
C ARG A 64 1.02 -41.86 26.44
N VAL A 65 0.36 -41.13 27.35
CA VAL A 65 0.98 -40.14 28.23
C VAL A 65 0.78 -40.50 29.70
N VAL A 66 1.69 -40.03 30.54
CA VAL A 66 1.46 -39.98 31.97
C VAL A 66 1.28 -38.53 32.43
N SER A 67 0.16 -38.23 33.04
CA SER A 67 -0.20 -36.94 33.64
C SER A 67 0.05 -36.97 35.12
N LEU A 68 0.65 -35.91 35.65
CA LEU A 68 0.73 -35.61 37.08
C LEU A 68 -0.20 -34.44 37.47
N ALA A 69 -1.06 -33.98 36.52
CA ALA A 69 -1.89 -32.79 36.63
C ALA A 69 -1.07 -31.50 36.83
N ASP A 70 0.16 -31.45 36.37
CA ASP A 70 1.02 -30.27 36.41
C ASP A 70 0.88 -29.45 35.13
N ARG A 71 1.30 -29.97 34.00
CA ARG A 71 1.18 -29.33 32.66
C ARG A 71 0.08 -30.00 31.84
N ILE A 72 -0.13 -31.30 31.97
CA ILE A 72 -1.23 -32.05 31.36
C ILE A 72 -2.41 -32.02 32.29
N LYS A 73 -3.07 -30.86 32.41
CA LYS A 73 -4.18 -30.64 33.38
C LYS A 73 -5.56 -30.91 32.80
N HIS A 74 -5.78 -30.54 31.56
CA HIS A 74 -7.11 -30.58 30.93
C HIS A 74 -7.14 -31.44 29.67
N GLY A 75 -5.99 -31.94 29.24
CA GLY A 75 -5.84 -32.73 28.03
C GLY A 75 -4.53 -32.46 27.29
N LEU A 76 -4.51 -32.77 25.99
CA LEU A 76 -3.35 -32.59 25.12
C LEU A 76 -3.62 -31.64 23.97
N GLU A 77 -2.58 -30.96 23.52
CA GLU A 77 -2.57 -30.17 22.29
C GLU A 77 -1.61 -30.82 21.28
N ARG A 78 -2.07 -31.01 20.04
CA ARG A 78 -1.28 -31.57 18.94
C ARG A 78 -1.31 -30.60 17.77
N ASP A 79 -0.13 -30.11 17.38
CA ASP A 79 0.04 -29.18 16.27
C ASP A 79 0.36 -29.94 14.98
N PHE A 80 -0.43 -29.67 13.94
CA PHE A 80 -0.23 -30.22 12.60
C PHE A 80 0.14 -29.12 11.63
N PRO A 81 1.37 -29.09 11.07
CA PRO A 81 1.72 -28.16 10.02
C PRO A 81 0.98 -28.54 8.73
N THR A 82 0.04 -27.70 8.31
CA THR A 82 -0.74 -27.88 7.08
C THR A 82 -0.33 -26.91 5.98
N SER A 83 0.65 -26.04 6.27
CA SER A 83 1.13 -25.01 5.36
C SER A 83 2.64 -24.95 5.34
N TYR A 84 3.21 -25.16 4.16
CA TYR A 84 4.65 -25.14 3.91
C TYR A 84 4.99 -23.95 3.00
N ARG A 85 6.13 -23.30 3.23
CA ARG A 85 6.60 -22.21 2.36
C ARG A 85 7.60 -22.75 1.33
N ASN A 86 7.36 -22.48 0.06
CA ASN A 86 8.33 -22.72 -0.98
C ASN A 86 9.45 -21.64 -0.98
N ARG A 87 10.48 -21.81 -1.83
CA ARG A 87 11.61 -20.86 -1.95
C ARG A 87 11.19 -19.43 -2.32
N LEU A 88 10.00 -19.24 -2.90
CA LEU A 88 9.43 -17.93 -3.27
C LEU A 88 8.55 -17.34 -2.16
N GLY A 89 8.49 -17.99 -0.99
CA GLY A 89 7.67 -17.55 0.14
C GLY A 89 6.17 -17.83 -0.01
N GLN A 90 5.77 -18.53 -1.09
CA GLN A 90 4.37 -18.92 -1.28
C GLN A 90 4.05 -20.11 -0.40
N LYS A 91 2.83 -20.14 0.13
CA LYS A 91 2.35 -21.26 0.94
C LYS A 91 1.77 -22.36 0.05
N THR A 92 2.28 -23.59 0.21
CA THR A 92 1.68 -24.81 -0.28
C THR A 92 0.89 -25.43 0.85
N ARG A 93 -0.36 -25.76 0.64
CA ARG A 93 -1.24 -26.34 1.67
C ARG A 93 -1.51 -27.80 1.42
N VAL A 94 -1.61 -28.55 2.50
CA VAL A 94 -2.09 -29.94 2.54
C VAL A 94 -3.46 -29.95 3.24
N SER A 95 -4.34 -30.88 2.87
CA SER A 95 -5.61 -31.05 3.59
C SER A 95 -5.36 -31.71 4.94
N PHE A 96 -6.19 -31.38 5.91
CA PHE A 96 -6.19 -32.00 7.23
C PHE A 96 -7.61 -32.05 7.76
N ASP A 97 -8.18 -33.27 7.83
CA ASP A 97 -9.57 -33.48 8.21
C ASP A 97 -9.62 -34.47 9.37
N VAL A 98 -9.94 -34.00 10.59
CA VAL A 98 -10.08 -34.85 11.78
C VAL A 98 -11.34 -35.70 11.65
N VAL A 99 -11.19 -37.01 11.76
CA VAL A 99 -12.29 -37.99 11.67
C VAL A 99 -12.84 -38.32 13.07
N ALA A 100 -11.96 -38.54 14.03
CA ALA A 100 -12.34 -38.88 15.39
C ALA A 100 -11.21 -38.59 16.38
N VAL A 101 -11.58 -38.25 17.60
CA VAL A 101 -10.67 -38.15 18.75
C VAL A 101 -11.27 -38.94 19.89
N SER A 102 -10.42 -39.72 20.60
CA SER A 102 -10.82 -40.46 21.77
C SER A 102 -9.75 -40.46 22.85
N ARG A 103 -10.16 -40.63 24.11
CA ARG A 103 -9.29 -40.81 25.26
C ARG A 103 -9.74 -42.07 26.04
N ASP A 104 -8.82 -42.93 26.34
CA ASP A 104 -9.06 -44.16 27.12
C ASP A 104 -10.23 -45.03 26.55
N GLY A 105 -10.31 -45.06 25.19
CA GLY A 105 -11.33 -45.79 24.45
C GLY A 105 -12.71 -45.13 24.38
N ARG A 106 -12.88 -43.90 24.91
CA ARG A 106 -14.13 -43.12 24.85
C ARG A 106 -13.95 -41.90 23.93
N PRO A 107 -15.00 -41.48 23.20
CA PRO A 107 -14.96 -40.22 22.46
C PRO A 107 -14.54 -39.07 23.37
N GLU A 108 -13.61 -38.22 22.88
CA GLU A 108 -13.12 -37.06 23.60
C GLU A 108 -13.53 -35.79 22.88
N HIS A 109 -13.87 -34.74 23.64
CA HIS A 109 -14.12 -33.42 23.10
C HIS A 109 -12.83 -32.85 22.53
N TYR A 110 -12.92 -32.19 21.36
CA TYR A 110 -11.78 -31.50 20.75
C TYR A 110 -12.18 -30.22 20.05
N GLU A 111 -11.25 -29.29 20.00
CA GLU A 111 -11.36 -28.02 19.30
C GLU A 111 -10.24 -27.91 18.27
N LEU A 112 -10.56 -27.37 17.08
CA LEU A 112 -9.58 -27.04 16.05
C LEU A 112 -9.24 -25.56 16.12
N ILE A 113 -7.96 -25.27 16.34
CA ILE A 113 -7.45 -23.90 16.46
C ILE A 113 -6.50 -23.64 15.29
N ASP A 114 -6.79 -22.62 14.50
CA ASP A 114 -5.94 -22.21 13.39
C ASP A 114 -4.63 -21.62 13.89
N LEU A 115 -3.52 -22.16 13.40
CA LEU A 115 -2.17 -21.65 13.61
C LEU A 115 -1.66 -20.95 12.33
N SER A 116 -0.64 -20.13 12.46
CA SER A 116 -0.02 -19.44 11.31
C SER A 116 0.51 -20.37 10.21
N ASN A 117 0.85 -21.61 10.57
CA ASN A 117 1.41 -22.62 9.67
C ASN A 117 0.64 -23.96 9.67
N GLY A 118 -0.51 -24.05 10.35
CA GLY A 118 -1.23 -25.30 10.48
C GLY A 118 -2.46 -25.23 11.35
N VAL A 119 -2.80 -26.36 11.94
CA VAL A 119 -3.95 -26.53 12.82
C VAL A 119 -3.49 -27.19 14.11
N ARG A 120 -3.98 -26.70 15.25
CA ARG A 120 -3.86 -27.33 16.55
C ARG A 120 -5.14 -28.09 16.87
N VAL A 121 -5.00 -29.35 17.20
CA VAL A 121 -6.07 -30.15 17.78
C VAL A 121 -5.89 -30.12 19.30
N ARG A 122 -6.78 -29.40 19.99
CA ARG A 122 -6.86 -29.37 21.44
C ARG A 122 -7.86 -30.44 21.87
N MET A 123 -7.42 -31.39 22.65
CA MET A 123 -8.21 -32.54 23.11
C MET A 123 -8.45 -32.42 24.61
N GLY A 124 -9.72 -32.40 25.04
CA GLY A 124 -10.15 -32.17 26.40
C GLY A 124 -10.94 -30.86 26.56
N GLU A 125 -11.44 -30.62 27.75
CA GLU A 125 -12.26 -29.47 28.10
C GLU A 125 -11.59 -28.62 29.18
N ALA A 126 -11.65 -27.30 29.04
CA ALA A 126 -10.97 -26.36 29.94
C ALA A 126 -11.41 -26.47 31.40
N GLU A 127 -12.67 -26.87 31.62
CA GLU A 127 -13.29 -26.98 32.95
C GLU A 127 -13.16 -28.38 33.57
N THR A 128 -12.69 -29.37 32.81
CA THR A 128 -12.53 -30.75 33.26
C THR A 128 -11.06 -31.05 33.56
N LEU A 129 -10.76 -31.36 34.83
CA LEU A 129 -9.41 -31.76 35.20
C LEU A 129 -9.15 -33.21 34.80
N LEU A 130 -8.00 -33.48 34.22
CA LEU A 130 -7.52 -34.81 33.91
C LEU A 130 -6.97 -35.43 35.22
N PRO A 131 -7.45 -36.62 35.66
CA PRO A 131 -6.88 -37.29 36.80
C PRO A 131 -5.38 -37.61 36.57
N PRO A 132 -4.53 -37.56 37.61
CA PRO A 132 -3.18 -38.08 37.49
C PRO A 132 -3.20 -39.59 37.13
N GLY A 133 -2.37 -39.97 36.19
CA GLY A 133 -2.33 -41.35 35.71
C GLY A 133 -1.89 -41.48 34.26
N GLU A 134 -1.97 -42.72 33.77
CA GLU A 134 -1.72 -43.01 32.36
C GLU A 134 -3.00 -42.78 31.55
N HIS A 135 -2.86 -42.07 30.41
CA HIS A 135 -3.97 -41.85 29.49
C HIS A 135 -3.54 -42.14 28.07
N VAL A 136 -4.49 -42.66 27.27
CA VAL A 136 -4.27 -43.00 25.87
C VAL A 136 -5.15 -42.14 24.98
N TYR A 137 -4.56 -41.21 24.27
CA TYR A 137 -5.26 -40.38 23.27
C TYR A 137 -5.11 -41.03 21.90
N VAL A 138 -6.20 -41.08 21.14
CA VAL A 138 -6.19 -41.55 19.76
C VAL A 138 -6.80 -40.45 18.88
N ILE A 139 -6.03 -40.02 17.88
CA ILE A 139 -6.48 -39.04 16.89
C ILE A 139 -6.50 -39.74 15.54
N ARG A 140 -7.64 -39.75 14.87
CA ARG A 140 -7.78 -40.24 13.51
C ARG A 140 -8.08 -39.09 12.56
N TYR A 141 -7.29 -38.95 11.49
CA TYR A 141 -7.45 -37.89 10.51
C TYR A 141 -7.04 -38.33 9.10
N ARG A 142 -7.45 -37.55 8.10
CA ARG A 142 -7.05 -37.70 6.71
C ARG A 142 -6.24 -36.50 6.27
N THR A 143 -5.23 -36.76 5.45
CA THR A 143 -4.40 -35.71 4.85
C THR A 143 -4.03 -36.08 3.41
N SER A 144 -3.73 -35.07 2.60
CA SER A 144 -3.36 -35.24 1.19
C SER A 144 -2.06 -34.50 0.86
N ARG A 145 -1.50 -34.76 -0.33
CA ARG A 145 -0.26 -34.12 -0.81
C ARG A 145 0.98 -34.40 0.05
N GLN A 146 1.04 -35.57 0.69
CA GLN A 146 2.17 -35.99 1.52
C GLN A 146 3.14 -36.89 0.76
N ILE A 147 2.80 -37.35 -0.45
CA ILE A 147 3.66 -38.19 -1.30
C ILE A 147 4.66 -37.32 -2.07
N GLY A 148 5.94 -37.69 -1.99
CA GLY A 148 7.00 -37.21 -2.87
C GLY A 148 6.94 -37.97 -4.20
N TYR A 149 6.57 -37.28 -5.29
CA TYR A 149 6.55 -37.89 -6.64
C TYR A 149 7.88 -37.57 -7.35
N HIS A 150 8.82 -38.54 -7.40
CA HIS A 150 10.09 -38.45 -8.12
C HIS A 150 10.01 -39.11 -9.49
N ASP A 151 10.97 -38.93 -10.39
CA ASP A 151 10.92 -39.52 -11.74
C ASP A 151 10.97 -41.05 -11.74
N GLY A 152 11.78 -41.67 -10.87
CA GLY A 152 11.99 -43.09 -10.81
C GLY A 152 11.23 -43.85 -9.73
N TYR A 153 10.77 -43.18 -8.70
CA TYR A 153 10.11 -43.75 -7.54
C TYR A 153 9.13 -42.77 -6.92
N ASP A 154 8.27 -43.27 -6.03
CA ASP A 154 7.45 -42.45 -5.14
C ASP A 154 7.97 -42.65 -3.70
N GLU A 155 7.76 -41.65 -2.84
CA GLU A 155 8.29 -41.65 -1.48
C GLU A 155 7.24 -41.21 -0.49
N VAL A 156 7.10 -41.96 0.60
CA VAL A 156 6.50 -41.47 1.83
C VAL A 156 7.59 -40.73 2.61
N TYR A 157 7.43 -39.44 2.83
CA TYR A 157 8.23 -38.65 3.75
C TYR A 157 7.32 -38.14 4.86
N TRP A 158 7.47 -38.71 6.07
CA TRP A 158 6.51 -38.53 7.13
C TRP A 158 7.16 -38.04 8.43
N ASN A 159 6.76 -36.85 8.89
CA ASN A 159 7.10 -36.34 10.22
C ASN A 159 6.14 -36.99 11.23
N VAL A 160 6.59 -38.02 11.93
CA VAL A 160 5.79 -38.90 12.77
C VAL A 160 5.24 -38.16 13.97
N THR A 161 6.14 -37.59 14.80
CA THR A 161 5.77 -37.01 16.08
C THR A 161 5.58 -35.48 15.98
N GLY A 162 6.26 -34.84 15.00
CA GLY A 162 6.51 -33.40 15.06
C GLY A 162 7.56 -33.04 16.12
N ASN A 163 8.06 -31.80 16.05
CA ASN A 163 9.13 -31.31 16.94
C ASN A 163 8.60 -30.31 17.97
N GLY A 164 7.28 -30.20 18.14
CA GLY A 164 6.64 -29.22 19.04
C GLY A 164 6.36 -29.70 20.46
N TRP A 165 6.67 -30.97 20.77
CA TRP A 165 6.37 -31.52 22.07
C TRP A 165 7.27 -30.97 23.16
N VAL A 166 6.67 -30.41 24.19
CA VAL A 166 7.38 -29.94 25.39
C VAL A 166 7.74 -31.09 26.33
N PHE A 167 7.16 -32.28 26.09
CA PHE A 167 7.39 -33.50 26.85
C PHE A 167 8.37 -34.39 26.12
N PRO A 168 9.27 -35.11 26.84
CA PRO A 168 10.07 -36.14 26.24
C PRO A 168 9.18 -37.32 25.78
N ILE A 169 9.64 -38.05 24.76
CA ILE A 169 8.95 -39.22 24.20
C ILE A 169 9.85 -40.44 24.40
N ASP A 170 9.40 -41.39 25.23
CA ASP A 170 10.22 -42.60 25.53
C ASP A 170 10.38 -43.49 24.32
N MET A 171 9.32 -43.65 23.51
CA MET A 171 9.32 -44.48 22.32
C MET A 171 8.40 -43.84 21.25
N ALA A 172 8.92 -43.70 20.02
CA ALA A 172 8.12 -43.29 18.86
C ALA A 172 8.16 -44.37 17.78
N GLU A 173 6.99 -44.65 17.19
CA GLU A 173 6.81 -45.65 16.14
C GLU A 173 6.05 -45.06 14.95
N ALA A 174 6.43 -45.50 13.75
CA ALA A 174 5.69 -45.25 12.52
C ALA A 174 5.43 -46.56 11.78
N ARG A 175 4.19 -46.82 11.49
CA ARG A 175 3.77 -48.00 10.70
C ARG A 175 3.15 -47.50 9.41
N ILE A 176 3.76 -47.85 8.28
CA ILE A 176 3.31 -47.37 6.96
C ILE A 176 2.81 -48.59 6.17
N THR A 177 1.56 -48.50 5.72
CA THR A 177 0.90 -49.50 4.90
C THR A 177 0.60 -48.90 3.52
N LEU A 178 1.15 -49.54 2.47
CA LEU A 178 0.88 -49.21 1.07
C LEU A 178 -0.34 -49.98 0.55
N PRO A 179 -1.03 -49.46 -0.49
CA PRO A 179 -2.21 -50.12 -1.05
C PRO A 179 -1.90 -51.38 -1.88
N SER A 180 -0.63 -51.70 -2.08
CA SER A 180 -0.16 -52.89 -2.81
C SER A 180 1.05 -53.52 -2.14
N PRO A 181 1.18 -54.85 -2.15
CA PRO A 181 2.29 -55.57 -1.51
C PRO A 181 3.57 -55.50 -2.36
N VAL A 182 4.28 -54.37 -2.28
CA VAL A 182 5.55 -54.10 -2.96
C VAL A 182 6.71 -54.04 -1.97
N ARG A 183 7.93 -54.24 -2.43
CA ARG A 183 9.14 -54.03 -1.62
C ARG A 183 9.45 -52.53 -1.59
N PHE A 184 9.88 -52.07 -0.41
CA PHE A 184 10.40 -50.72 -0.28
C PHE A 184 11.81 -50.62 -0.88
N GLY A 185 12.13 -49.44 -1.39
CA GLY A 185 13.45 -49.04 -1.87
C GLY A 185 14.29 -48.42 -0.75
N ASP A 186 14.89 -47.25 -1.04
CA ASP A 186 15.70 -46.52 -0.07
C ASP A 186 14.86 -46.06 1.12
N ARG A 187 15.48 -46.07 2.30
CA ARG A 187 14.86 -45.65 3.57
C ARG A 187 15.77 -44.69 4.28
N ALA A 188 15.16 -43.72 4.96
CA ALA A 188 15.88 -42.83 5.86
C ALA A 188 15.07 -42.62 7.13
N VAL A 189 15.77 -42.36 8.22
CA VAL A 189 15.20 -41.95 9.51
C VAL A 189 15.97 -40.75 10.02
N TYR A 190 15.25 -39.82 10.66
CA TYR A 190 15.85 -38.66 11.27
C TYR A 190 15.24 -38.50 12.66
N THR A 191 16.08 -38.25 13.67
CA THR A 191 15.65 -38.02 15.05
C THR A 191 16.26 -36.75 15.60
N GLY A 192 15.60 -36.13 16.60
CA GLY A 192 16.08 -34.93 17.28
C GLY A 192 15.32 -33.67 16.93
N PRO A 193 15.87 -32.49 17.29
CA PRO A 193 15.27 -31.19 17.00
C PRO A 193 15.28 -30.89 15.51
N ASP A 194 14.58 -29.84 15.11
CA ASP A 194 14.51 -29.39 13.71
C ASP A 194 15.92 -29.16 13.13
N GLY A 195 16.17 -29.71 11.94
CA GLY A 195 17.49 -29.70 11.28
C GLY A 195 18.50 -30.71 11.79
N SER A 196 18.17 -31.58 12.75
CA SER A 196 19.04 -32.67 13.21
C SER A 196 19.23 -33.72 12.11
N THR A 197 20.44 -34.32 12.08
CA THR A 197 20.80 -35.42 11.19
C THR A 197 21.05 -36.74 11.98
N ALA A 198 20.62 -36.81 13.24
CA ALA A 198 20.72 -38.01 14.03
C ALA A 198 19.79 -39.12 13.48
N HIS A 199 20.17 -40.40 13.69
CA HIS A 199 19.50 -41.56 13.11
C HIS A 199 19.13 -42.61 14.18
N ASP A 200 18.67 -42.17 15.36
CA ASP A 200 18.35 -43.02 16.49
C ASP A 200 16.98 -43.70 16.30
N ALA A 201 16.78 -44.33 15.15
CA ALA A 201 15.61 -45.14 14.85
C ALA A 201 15.99 -46.25 13.87
N ALA A 202 15.28 -47.38 13.90
CA ALA A 202 15.51 -48.53 13.05
C ALA A 202 14.19 -49.08 12.47
N VAL A 203 14.30 -49.79 11.35
CA VAL A 203 13.23 -50.65 10.84
C VAL A 203 13.18 -51.90 11.67
N ILE A 204 12.10 -52.17 12.36
CA ILE A 204 11.92 -53.34 13.21
C ILE A 204 11.12 -54.46 12.52
N GLU A 205 10.27 -54.10 11.55
CA GLU A 205 9.53 -55.04 10.73
C GLU A 205 9.40 -54.52 9.31
N GLU A 206 9.63 -55.34 8.33
CA GLU A 206 9.36 -55.05 6.92
C GLU A 206 8.80 -56.27 6.22
N ARG A 207 7.72 -56.06 5.48
CA ARG A 207 7.11 -57.01 4.58
C ARG A 207 6.55 -56.32 3.34
N PRO A 208 6.24 -57.03 2.27
CA PRO A 208 5.69 -56.39 1.09
C PRO A 208 4.47 -55.47 1.41
N GLY A 209 4.58 -54.16 1.11
CA GLY A 209 3.55 -53.18 1.35
C GLY A 209 3.43 -52.69 2.80
N PHE A 210 4.31 -53.15 3.71
CA PHE A 210 4.28 -52.69 5.12
C PHE A 210 5.71 -52.51 5.64
N ILE A 211 5.93 -51.38 6.34
CA ILE A 211 7.20 -51.09 7.01
C ILE A 211 6.93 -50.42 8.37
N HIS A 212 7.68 -50.85 9.40
CA HIS A 212 7.57 -50.39 10.76
C HIS A 212 8.90 -49.85 11.27
N PHE A 213 8.92 -48.59 11.61
CA PHE A 213 10.04 -47.88 12.21
C PHE A 213 9.82 -47.69 13.69
N ARG A 214 10.89 -47.74 14.50
CA ARG A 214 10.87 -47.44 15.92
C ARG A 214 12.15 -46.72 16.32
N THR A 215 12.06 -45.78 17.26
CA THR A 215 13.21 -45.12 17.87
C THR A 215 14.01 -46.14 18.71
N THR A 216 15.34 -46.03 18.67
CA THR A 216 16.27 -46.83 19.46
C THR A 216 16.70 -46.17 20.75
N ALA A 217 16.42 -44.87 20.89
CA ALA A 217 16.62 -44.05 22.09
C ALA A 217 15.41 -43.15 22.31
N PRO A 218 15.15 -42.72 23.55
CA PRO A 218 14.15 -41.69 23.83
C PRO A 218 14.41 -40.37 23.08
N LEU A 219 13.36 -39.66 22.78
CA LEU A 219 13.43 -38.32 22.20
C LEU A 219 13.28 -37.28 23.30
N ASP A 220 14.20 -36.34 23.37
CA ASP A 220 14.12 -35.19 24.29
C ASP A 220 12.96 -34.26 23.93
N SER A 221 12.62 -33.34 24.85
CA SER A 221 11.68 -32.24 24.57
C SER A 221 12.10 -31.49 23.30
N TYR A 222 11.12 -31.11 22.46
CA TYR A 222 11.32 -30.45 21.16
C TYR A 222 12.09 -31.30 20.11
N SER A 223 12.17 -32.61 20.33
CA SER A 223 12.74 -33.57 19.38
C SER A 223 11.65 -34.43 18.76
N GLY A 224 11.87 -34.87 17.53
CA GLY A 224 10.90 -35.65 16.78
C GLY A 224 11.51 -36.80 16.01
N LEU A 225 10.65 -37.66 15.46
CA LEU A 225 10.97 -38.73 14.52
C LEU A 225 10.40 -38.37 13.15
N THR A 226 11.23 -38.39 12.11
CA THR A 226 10.84 -38.34 10.70
C THR A 226 11.33 -39.60 9.99
N VAL A 227 10.49 -40.20 9.16
CA VAL A 227 10.82 -41.38 8.38
C VAL A 227 10.58 -41.14 6.90
N ALA A 228 11.42 -41.72 6.07
CA ALA A 228 11.26 -41.75 4.62
C ALA A 228 11.35 -43.18 4.11
N ALA A 229 10.50 -43.53 3.14
CA ALA A 229 10.51 -44.83 2.49
C ALA A 229 10.12 -44.71 1.02
N ALA A 230 11.04 -45.06 0.13
CA ALA A 230 10.80 -45.08 -1.30
C ALA A 230 10.10 -46.39 -1.73
N PHE A 231 9.30 -46.32 -2.79
CA PHE A 231 8.63 -47.49 -3.36
C PHE A 231 8.38 -47.28 -4.88
N PRO A 232 8.12 -48.36 -5.64
CA PRO A 232 7.97 -48.28 -7.09
C PRO A 232 6.78 -47.43 -7.54
N LYS A 233 6.91 -46.80 -8.69
CA LYS A 233 5.89 -45.91 -9.31
C LYS A 233 4.52 -46.53 -9.52
N SER A 234 4.38 -47.78 -9.76
CA SER A 234 3.11 -48.43 -10.12
C SER A 234 2.15 -48.66 -8.95
N VAL A 235 2.51 -48.25 -7.73
CA VAL A 235 1.73 -48.48 -6.50
C VAL A 235 0.59 -47.51 -6.36
N LEU A 236 0.83 -46.25 -6.70
CA LEU A 236 -0.14 -45.19 -6.59
C LEU A 236 -0.66 -44.74 -7.98
N GLU A 237 -1.88 -44.32 -8.00
CA GLU A 237 -2.45 -43.65 -9.17
C GLU A 237 -1.78 -42.29 -9.34
N THR A 238 -1.31 -41.99 -10.55
CA THR A 238 -0.80 -40.65 -10.85
C THR A 238 -1.92 -39.61 -10.66
N PRO A 239 -1.67 -38.50 -9.96
CA PRO A 239 -2.69 -37.49 -9.77
C PRO A 239 -3.31 -37.02 -11.11
N SER A 240 -4.62 -37.04 -11.21
CA SER A 240 -5.34 -36.62 -12.42
C SER A 240 -4.96 -35.19 -12.85
N ARG A 241 -5.10 -34.87 -14.13
CA ARG A 241 -4.85 -33.51 -14.65
C ARG A 241 -5.67 -32.46 -13.89
N ALA A 242 -6.92 -32.77 -13.56
CA ALA A 242 -7.78 -31.89 -12.79
C ALA A 242 -7.24 -31.64 -11.36
N ARG A 243 -6.77 -32.70 -10.68
CA ARG A 243 -6.19 -32.61 -9.33
C ARG A 243 -4.89 -31.80 -9.35
N ARG A 244 -4.00 -32.04 -10.31
CA ARG A 244 -2.77 -31.25 -10.50
C ARG A 244 -3.07 -29.78 -10.82
N PHE A 245 -4.07 -29.52 -11.64
CA PHE A 245 -4.52 -28.15 -11.92
C PHE A 245 -5.09 -27.48 -10.67
N GLY A 246 -5.87 -28.19 -9.86
CA GLY A 246 -6.38 -27.69 -8.57
C GLY A 246 -5.23 -27.31 -7.62
N TRP A 247 -4.21 -28.16 -7.50
CA TRP A 247 -3.01 -27.86 -6.72
C TRP A 247 -2.25 -26.65 -7.25
N TRP A 248 -2.05 -26.60 -8.58
CA TRP A 248 -1.42 -25.45 -9.23
C TRP A 248 -2.22 -24.17 -8.99
N LEU A 249 -3.54 -24.23 -9.09
CA LEU A 249 -4.42 -23.10 -8.84
C LEU A 249 -4.34 -22.63 -7.38
N SER A 250 -4.27 -23.56 -6.43
CA SER A 250 -4.08 -23.24 -5.01
C SER A 250 -2.74 -22.57 -4.75
N ASP A 251 -1.66 -23.07 -5.34
CA ASP A 251 -0.31 -22.59 -5.06
C ASP A 251 0.04 -21.29 -5.82
N TRP A 252 -0.38 -21.18 -7.10
CA TRP A 252 0.00 -20.09 -8.01
C TRP A 252 -1.14 -19.15 -8.38
N GLY A 253 -2.38 -19.60 -8.18
CA GLY A 253 -3.55 -18.83 -8.57
C GLY A 253 -3.59 -17.40 -8.05
N PRO A 254 -3.33 -17.13 -6.76
CA PRO A 254 -3.31 -15.78 -6.22
C PRO A 254 -2.25 -14.88 -6.88
N LEU A 255 -1.07 -15.42 -7.21
CA LEU A 255 -0.02 -14.68 -7.92
C LEU A 255 -0.44 -14.33 -9.34
N VAL A 256 -0.97 -15.32 -10.07
CA VAL A 256 -1.44 -15.12 -11.45
C VAL A 256 -2.60 -14.13 -11.48
N ALA A 257 -3.54 -14.23 -10.55
CA ALA A 257 -4.65 -13.30 -10.43
C ALA A 257 -4.18 -11.87 -10.11
N GLY A 258 -3.22 -11.72 -9.18
CA GLY A 258 -2.64 -10.42 -8.84
C GLY A 258 -1.91 -9.77 -10.02
N LEU A 259 -1.10 -10.54 -10.75
CA LEU A 259 -0.42 -10.06 -11.96
C LEU A 259 -1.41 -9.73 -13.08
N ALA A 260 -2.44 -10.54 -13.29
CA ALA A 260 -3.49 -10.27 -14.28
C ALA A 260 -4.27 -8.99 -13.92
N ALA A 261 -4.60 -8.79 -12.64
CA ALA A 261 -5.26 -7.59 -12.16
C ALA A 261 -4.38 -6.34 -12.37
N LEU A 262 -3.09 -6.42 -12.07
CA LEU A 262 -2.14 -5.32 -12.34
C LEU A 262 -2.04 -5.03 -13.84
N ALA A 263 -1.92 -6.06 -14.68
CA ALA A 263 -1.87 -5.90 -16.12
C ALA A 263 -3.17 -5.26 -16.67
N ALA A 264 -4.33 -5.67 -16.15
CA ALA A 264 -5.62 -5.08 -16.52
C ALA A 264 -5.70 -3.58 -16.12
N LEU A 265 -5.21 -3.21 -14.93
CA LEU A 265 -5.14 -1.81 -14.49
C LEU A 265 -4.21 -0.98 -15.38
N LEU A 266 -3.03 -1.49 -15.69
CA LEU A 266 -2.10 -0.81 -16.62
C LEU A 266 -2.71 -0.68 -18.02
N GLY A 267 -3.38 -1.73 -18.50
CA GLY A 267 -4.12 -1.71 -19.75
C GLY A 267 -5.25 -0.68 -19.75
N TYR A 268 -6.00 -0.58 -18.64
CA TYR A 268 -7.03 0.45 -18.47
C TYR A 268 -6.43 1.86 -18.58
N TYR A 269 -5.36 2.16 -17.87
CA TYR A 269 -4.73 3.49 -17.91
C TYR A 269 -4.14 3.80 -19.29
N PHE A 270 -3.56 2.81 -19.95
CA PHE A 270 -3.06 2.96 -21.31
C PHE A 270 -4.23 3.25 -22.29
N TYR A 271 -5.33 2.50 -22.21
CA TYR A 271 -6.53 2.75 -22.98
C TYR A 271 -7.14 4.13 -22.71
N ALA A 272 -7.27 4.50 -21.43
CA ALA A 272 -7.78 5.80 -21.02
C ALA A 272 -6.92 6.95 -21.58
N TRP A 273 -5.59 6.79 -21.56
CA TRP A 273 -4.67 7.75 -22.15
C TRP A 273 -4.84 7.86 -23.67
N LEU A 274 -4.94 6.75 -24.36
CA LEU A 274 -5.18 6.77 -25.81
C LEU A 274 -6.51 7.45 -26.16
N ARG A 275 -7.54 7.24 -25.35
CA ARG A 275 -8.91 7.72 -25.62
C ARG A 275 -9.14 9.17 -25.18
N ALA A 276 -8.57 9.57 -24.07
CA ALA A 276 -8.87 10.84 -23.41
C ALA A 276 -7.63 11.69 -23.08
N GLY A 277 -6.49 11.09 -22.77
CA GLY A 277 -5.27 11.82 -22.40
C GLY A 277 -4.40 12.24 -23.60
N ARG A 278 -4.61 11.65 -24.75
CA ARG A 278 -3.84 11.97 -25.96
C ARG A 278 -4.51 13.11 -26.72
N GLY A 279 -3.92 14.31 -26.63
CA GLY A 279 -4.34 15.48 -27.42
C GLY A 279 -4.02 15.36 -28.92
N PRO A 280 -4.53 16.31 -29.73
CA PRO A 280 -4.20 16.42 -31.16
C PRO A 280 -2.70 16.54 -31.40
N ARG A 281 -2.24 16.13 -32.60
CA ARG A 281 -0.83 16.24 -33.00
C ARG A 281 -0.39 17.72 -32.97
N ARG A 282 0.88 17.93 -32.63
CA ARG A 282 1.50 19.26 -32.68
C ARG A 282 1.56 19.75 -34.11
N GLY A 283 1.19 21.02 -34.31
CA GLY A 283 1.40 21.74 -35.56
C GLY A 283 2.83 22.22 -35.73
N THR A 284 3.09 22.93 -36.81
CA THR A 284 4.36 23.60 -37.03
C THR A 284 4.45 24.82 -36.13
N ILE A 285 5.50 24.91 -35.29
CA ILE A 285 5.74 26.04 -34.40
C ILE A 285 6.51 27.11 -35.21
N VAL A 286 5.84 28.24 -35.49
CA VAL A 286 6.44 29.39 -36.16
C VAL A 286 6.66 30.48 -35.10
N PRO A 287 7.85 31.12 -35.03
CA PRO A 287 8.05 32.25 -34.13
C PRO A 287 7.05 33.39 -34.43
N ILE A 288 6.41 33.93 -33.40
CA ILE A 288 5.53 35.10 -33.46
C ILE A 288 6.01 36.15 -32.49
N PHE A 289 5.88 37.43 -32.86
CA PHE A 289 6.49 38.54 -32.13
C PHE A 289 5.53 39.25 -31.15
N ALA A 290 4.31 38.77 -31.05
CA ALA A 290 3.30 39.28 -30.13
C ALA A 290 2.58 38.12 -29.44
N PRO A 291 2.01 38.35 -28.24
CA PRO A 291 1.18 37.34 -27.60
C PRO A 291 0.00 36.97 -28.50
N PRO A 292 -0.30 35.67 -28.66
CA PRO A 292 -1.42 35.23 -29.49
C PRO A 292 -2.74 35.67 -28.90
N ASP A 293 -3.69 36.09 -29.75
CA ASP A 293 -5.06 36.45 -29.40
C ASP A 293 -5.19 37.42 -28.21
N ASP A 294 -4.23 38.34 -28.05
CA ASP A 294 -4.14 39.27 -26.92
C ASP A 294 -4.22 38.60 -25.52
N LEU A 295 -3.83 37.35 -25.43
CA LEU A 295 -3.78 36.61 -24.18
C LEU A 295 -2.85 37.26 -23.16
N SER A 296 -3.26 37.33 -21.90
CA SER A 296 -2.38 37.79 -20.80
C SER A 296 -1.26 36.80 -20.52
N ALA A 297 -0.24 37.24 -19.79
CA ALA A 297 0.86 36.41 -19.35
C ALA A 297 0.38 35.18 -18.53
N ALA A 298 -0.54 35.43 -17.60
CA ALA A 298 -1.16 34.38 -16.79
C ALA A 298 -1.97 33.39 -17.65
N ALA A 299 -2.74 33.91 -18.63
CA ALA A 299 -3.52 33.09 -19.55
C ALA A 299 -2.62 32.20 -20.43
N CYS A 300 -1.51 32.74 -20.97
CA CYS A 300 -0.55 31.95 -21.74
C CYS A 300 0.00 30.77 -20.92
N ARG A 301 0.37 30.99 -19.64
CA ARG A 301 0.84 29.94 -18.77
C ARG A 301 -0.24 28.93 -18.43
N TYR A 302 -1.44 29.40 -18.08
CA TYR A 302 -2.58 28.58 -17.72
C TYR A 302 -2.98 27.62 -18.86
N ILE A 303 -3.03 28.11 -20.09
CA ILE A 303 -3.34 27.31 -21.29
C ILE A 303 -2.23 26.29 -21.55
N ARG A 304 -0.98 26.74 -21.52
CA ARG A 304 0.20 25.88 -21.77
C ARG A 304 0.32 24.77 -20.74
N ARG A 305 0.07 25.05 -19.44
CA ARG A 305 0.14 24.08 -18.33
C ARG A 305 -1.17 23.35 -18.10
N MET A 306 -2.27 23.80 -18.72
CA MET A 306 -3.64 23.33 -18.50
C MET A 306 -4.05 23.41 -17.01
N GLY A 307 -3.55 24.43 -16.30
CA GLY A 307 -3.79 24.63 -14.88
C GLY A 307 -3.05 25.82 -14.31
N ASP A 308 -3.41 26.23 -13.10
CA ASP A 308 -2.77 27.31 -12.35
C ASP A 308 -1.53 26.85 -11.59
N ASP A 309 -0.58 27.79 -11.43
CA ASP A 309 0.56 27.63 -10.53
C ASP A 309 1.02 28.98 -9.96
N ASN A 310 1.96 28.94 -8.99
CA ASN A 310 2.48 30.15 -8.35
C ASN A 310 3.13 31.12 -9.34
N ARG A 311 3.76 30.58 -10.38
CA ARG A 311 4.45 31.40 -11.38
C ARG A 311 3.49 32.14 -12.30
N GLY A 312 2.33 31.53 -12.61
CA GLY A 312 1.23 32.20 -13.32
C GLY A 312 0.64 33.35 -12.49
N PHE A 313 0.48 33.15 -11.18
CA PHE A 313 0.03 34.21 -10.27
C PHE A 313 1.05 35.35 -10.16
N THR A 314 2.34 35.03 -10.07
CA THR A 314 3.43 36.03 -10.10
C THR A 314 3.43 36.81 -11.41
N ALA A 315 3.30 36.13 -12.54
CA ALA A 315 3.24 36.80 -13.85
C ALA A 315 2.03 37.75 -13.98
N ALA A 316 0.87 37.39 -13.41
CA ALA A 316 -0.31 38.28 -13.36
C ALA A 316 -0.05 39.52 -12.52
N ILE A 317 0.62 39.40 -11.37
CA ILE A 317 0.99 40.56 -10.53
C ILE A 317 1.92 41.50 -11.29
N ILE A 318 2.93 40.96 -11.96
CA ILE A 318 3.90 41.74 -12.73
C ILE A 318 3.24 42.37 -13.98
N ASP A 319 2.35 41.69 -14.67
CA ASP A 319 1.60 42.21 -15.81
C ASP A 319 0.71 43.40 -15.36
N LEU A 320 0.03 43.28 -14.22
CA LEU A 320 -0.72 44.38 -13.64
C LEU A 320 0.18 45.57 -13.20
N ALA A 321 1.38 45.26 -12.71
CA ALA A 321 2.34 46.30 -12.34
C ALA A 321 2.86 47.05 -13.58
N VAL A 322 3.28 46.37 -14.60
CA VAL A 322 3.74 46.92 -15.90
C VAL A 322 2.61 47.69 -16.58
N ARG A 323 1.35 47.30 -16.40
CA ARG A 323 0.17 48.03 -16.89
C ARG A 323 -0.19 49.27 -16.03
N GLY A 324 0.43 49.42 -14.85
CA GLY A 324 0.21 50.56 -13.96
C GLY A 324 -0.93 50.43 -12.95
N HIS A 325 -1.43 49.20 -12.71
CA HIS A 325 -2.48 48.92 -11.73
C HIS A 325 -1.94 48.63 -10.33
N ILE A 326 -0.68 48.15 -10.22
CA ILE A 326 -0.01 47.77 -8.98
C ILE A 326 1.38 48.39 -8.95
N GLY A 327 1.84 48.86 -7.78
CA GLY A 327 3.23 49.19 -7.50
C GLY A 327 3.85 48.09 -6.66
N ILE A 328 5.11 47.73 -6.96
CA ILE A 328 5.88 46.73 -6.21
C ILE A 328 7.04 47.49 -5.56
N THR A 329 7.09 47.43 -4.21
CA THR A 329 8.19 48.00 -3.44
C THR A 329 8.93 46.87 -2.75
N ARG A 330 10.24 46.78 -2.97
CA ARG A 330 11.13 45.85 -2.28
C ARG A 330 12.11 46.61 -1.43
N GLU A 331 12.12 46.31 -0.15
CA GLU A 331 13.07 46.79 0.82
C GLU A 331 14.04 45.65 1.15
N ASP A 332 15.32 45.83 0.83
CA ASP A 332 16.34 44.87 1.15
C ASP A 332 16.54 44.82 2.66
N GLY A 333 16.41 43.64 3.23
CA GLY A 333 16.68 43.42 4.64
C GLY A 333 18.18 43.49 4.89
N GLY A 334 18.60 44.24 5.94
CA GLY A 334 19.98 44.20 6.41
C GLY A 334 20.34 42.78 6.90
N TRP A 335 21.59 42.59 7.31
CA TRP A 335 22.11 41.26 7.74
C TRP A 335 21.31 40.57 8.88
N LEU A 336 20.40 41.29 9.55
CA LEU A 336 19.52 40.80 10.62
C LEU A 336 18.03 40.76 10.24
N SER A 337 17.62 41.27 9.07
CA SER A 337 16.22 41.29 8.66
C SER A 337 16.01 40.71 7.28
N ARG A 338 14.84 40.08 7.05
CA ARG A 338 14.48 39.52 5.74
C ARG A 338 14.00 40.61 4.81
N ASP A 339 14.24 40.45 3.51
CA ASP A 339 13.68 41.33 2.48
C ASP A 339 12.18 41.40 2.60
N ARG A 340 11.65 42.61 2.46
CA ARG A 340 10.21 42.88 2.47
C ARG A 340 9.75 43.27 1.08
N THR A 341 8.68 42.66 0.62
CA THR A 341 8.04 43.02 -0.64
C THR A 341 6.60 43.45 -0.36
N THR A 342 6.28 44.65 -0.75
CA THR A 342 4.96 45.27 -0.56
C THR A 342 4.32 45.53 -1.91
N LEU A 343 3.05 45.19 -2.06
CA LEU A 343 2.23 45.51 -3.22
C LEU A 343 1.27 46.64 -2.86
N GLU A 344 1.18 47.64 -3.73
CA GLU A 344 0.32 48.81 -3.56
C GLU A 344 -0.64 48.95 -4.74
N ARG A 345 -1.89 49.32 -4.47
CA ARG A 345 -2.83 49.63 -5.54
C ARG A 345 -2.53 51.01 -6.11
N ARG A 346 -2.51 51.13 -7.44
CA ARG A 346 -2.36 52.39 -8.16
C ARG A 346 -3.64 52.73 -8.91
N GLN A 347 -3.86 54.05 -9.10
CA GLN A 347 -4.97 54.58 -9.92
C GLN A 347 -4.55 54.64 -11.38
N GLY A 348 -5.46 54.28 -12.27
CA GLY A 348 -5.20 54.28 -13.70
C GLY A 348 -4.60 52.99 -14.20
N GLY A 349 -3.96 53.01 -15.35
CA GLY A 349 -3.33 51.89 -15.99
C GLY A 349 -3.95 51.52 -17.33
N ARG A 350 -3.19 50.77 -18.14
CA ARG A 350 -3.68 50.25 -19.41
C ARG A 350 -4.72 49.15 -19.17
N PRO A 351 -5.66 48.90 -20.09
CA PRO A 351 -6.65 47.85 -19.94
C PRO A 351 -6.01 46.50 -19.57
N ALA A 352 -6.59 45.81 -18.59
CA ALA A 352 -6.17 44.48 -18.16
C ALA A 352 -7.35 43.50 -18.22
N PRO A 353 -7.11 42.18 -18.43
CA PRO A 353 -8.17 41.22 -18.52
C PRO A 353 -8.98 41.06 -17.22
N ALA A 354 -10.24 40.65 -17.35
CA ALA A 354 -11.15 40.55 -16.21
C ALA A 354 -10.66 39.61 -15.08
N PRO A 355 -10.05 38.47 -15.33
CA PRO A 355 -9.53 37.61 -14.27
C PRO A 355 -8.45 38.28 -13.41
N GLU A 356 -7.52 39.02 -14.04
CA GLU A 356 -6.44 39.74 -13.35
C GLU A 356 -6.99 40.94 -12.57
N ILE A 357 -7.98 41.68 -13.11
CA ILE A 357 -8.66 42.74 -12.39
C ILE A 357 -9.38 42.18 -11.16
N ALA A 358 -10.11 41.08 -11.29
CA ALA A 358 -10.80 40.46 -10.16
C ALA A 358 -9.80 39.95 -9.08
N MET A 359 -8.64 39.46 -9.50
CA MET A 359 -7.53 39.10 -8.61
C MET A 359 -7.01 40.34 -7.87
N ARG A 360 -6.71 41.44 -8.60
CA ARG A 360 -6.26 42.72 -8.02
C ARG A 360 -7.23 43.25 -6.98
N ASP A 361 -8.52 43.26 -7.29
CA ASP A 361 -9.56 43.81 -6.40
C ASP A 361 -9.76 42.94 -5.14
N THR A 362 -9.44 41.65 -5.21
CA THR A 362 -9.39 40.75 -4.05
C THR A 362 -8.14 40.98 -3.21
N LEU A 363 -6.98 41.21 -3.86
CA LEU A 363 -5.70 41.41 -3.20
C LEU A 363 -5.59 42.79 -2.57
N LEU A 364 -6.10 43.83 -3.28
CA LEU A 364 -6.00 45.23 -2.94
C LEU A 364 -7.38 45.92 -3.15
N PRO A 365 -8.31 45.80 -2.19
CA PRO A 365 -9.70 46.18 -2.38
C PRO A 365 -9.95 47.69 -2.51
N SER A 366 -9.08 48.53 -1.95
CA SER A 366 -9.19 49.99 -2.03
C SER A 366 -7.95 50.66 -2.63
N ILE A 367 -8.07 51.91 -3.12
CA ILE A 367 -6.99 52.64 -3.79
C ILE A 367 -5.77 52.86 -2.87
N SER A 368 -5.98 52.94 -1.56
CA SER A 368 -4.91 53.07 -0.57
C SER A 368 -4.42 51.75 -0.01
N SER A 369 -4.93 50.61 -0.55
CA SER A 369 -4.55 49.30 -0.06
C SER A 369 -3.10 48.99 -0.35
N ARG A 370 -2.41 48.46 0.69
CA ARG A 370 -1.08 47.91 0.63
C ARG A 370 -1.09 46.52 1.27
N ILE A 371 -0.37 45.61 0.73
CA ILE A 371 -0.20 44.25 1.30
C ILE A 371 1.26 43.86 1.23
N GLU A 372 1.80 43.44 2.36
CA GLU A 372 3.13 42.83 2.44
C GLU A 372 3.03 41.34 2.12
N LEU A 373 3.94 40.85 1.30
CA LEU A 373 4.04 39.42 0.97
C LEU A 373 4.66 38.65 2.13
N LYS A 374 3.86 38.38 3.15
CA LYS A 374 4.23 37.61 4.33
C LYS A 374 3.15 36.58 4.67
N GLN A 375 3.54 35.60 5.47
CA GLN A 375 2.68 34.46 5.81
C GLN A 375 1.40 34.86 6.56
N ASP A 376 1.43 35.99 7.33
CA ASP A 376 0.23 36.52 8.00
C ASP A 376 -0.89 36.87 7.01
N ASN A 377 -0.54 37.19 5.78
CA ASN A 377 -1.48 37.55 4.70
C ASN A 377 -1.86 36.38 3.80
N HIS A 378 -1.52 35.09 4.20
CA HIS A 378 -1.76 33.91 3.37
C HIS A 378 -3.19 33.75 2.91
N GLY A 379 -4.18 34.08 3.76
CA GLY A 379 -5.61 34.00 3.42
C GLY A 379 -6.01 34.90 2.25
N THR A 380 -5.52 36.14 2.25
CA THR A 380 -5.79 37.12 1.17
C THR A 380 -5.09 36.71 -0.12
N LEU A 381 -3.83 36.23 -0.03
CA LEU A 381 -3.05 35.74 -1.18
C LEU A 381 -3.70 34.52 -1.81
N GLN A 382 -4.13 33.55 -0.99
CA GLN A 382 -4.84 32.36 -1.47
C GLN A 382 -6.19 32.72 -2.11
N ALA A 383 -6.96 33.64 -1.51
CA ALA A 383 -8.22 34.10 -2.07
C ALA A 383 -8.04 34.78 -3.43
N ALA A 384 -7.04 35.68 -3.54
CA ALA A 384 -6.72 36.36 -4.80
C ALA A 384 -6.28 35.37 -5.88
N ARG A 385 -5.41 34.39 -5.52
CA ARG A 385 -4.99 33.33 -6.44
C ARG A 385 -6.18 32.48 -6.89
N ALA A 386 -7.02 32.04 -5.96
CA ALA A 386 -8.22 31.29 -6.28
C ALA A 386 -9.18 32.05 -7.21
N LYS A 387 -9.28 33.36 -7.04
CA LYS A 387 -10.09 34.21 -7.91
C LYS A 387 -9.52 34.27 -9.34
N LEU A 388 -8.19 34.42 -9.48
CA LEU A 388 -7.51 34.36 -10.77
C LEU A 388 -7.70 33.01 -11.43
N ALA A 389 -7.41 31.91 -10.69
CA ALA A 389 -7.53 30.56 -11.18
C ALA A 389 -8.94 30.25 -11.68
N LYS A 390 -9.96 30.66 -10.91
CA LYS A 390 -11.37 30.49 -11.31
C LYS A 390 -11.71 31.30 -12.57
N GLY A 391 -11.28 32.54 -12.66
CA GLY A 391 -11.52 33.37 -13.85
C GLY A 391 -10.86 32.80 -15.10
N LEU A 392 -9.64 32.29 -14.99
CA LEU A 392 -8.95 31.60 -16.09
C LEU A 392 -9.61 30.25 -16.43
N GLU A 393 -10.07 29.51 -15.41
CA GLU A 393 -10.80 28.26 -15.62
C GLU A 393 -12.11 28.48 -16.38
N ASP A 394 -12.90 29.47 -15.95
CA ASP A 394 -14.19 29.84 -16.60
C ASP A 394 -13.98 30.30 -18.05
N ALA A 395 -12.86 30.99 -18.35
CA ALA A 395 -12.56 31.50 -19.68
C ALA A 395 -12.02 30.42 -20.66
N TYR A 396 -11.21 29.48 -20.18
CA TYR A 396 -10.40 28.60 -21.04
C TYR A 396 -10.62 27.11 -20.86
N SER A 397 -11.04 26.64 -19.67
CA SER A 397 -11.30 25.23 -19.41
C SER A 397 -12.57 24.76 -20.14
N GLY A 398 -12.56 23.54 -20.65
CA GLY A 398 -13.65 23.01 -21.46
C GLY A 398 -13.59 23.44 -22.93
N ARG A 399 -13.13 24.66 -23.23
CA ARG A 399 -12.96 25.16 -24.61
C ARG A 399 -11.57 24.79 -25.17
N LEU A 400 -10.49 25.16 -24.48
CA LEU A 400 -9.13 24.96 -24.98
C LEU A 400 -8.52 23.64 -24.50
N PHE A 401 -8.94 23.11 -23.37
CA PHE A 401 -8.51 21.78 -22.88
C PHE A 401 -9.58 21.15 -22.00
N VAL A 402 -9.53 19.83 -21.89
CA VAL A 402 -10.45 19.01 -21.08
C VAL A 402 -9.66 18.28 -20.01
N LYS A 403 -10.14 18.35 -18.76
CA LYS A 403 -9.45 17.73 -17.61
C LYS A 403 -9.63 16.22 -17.52
N ASN A 404 -10.64 15.62 -18.19
CA ASN A 404 -10.90 14.17 -18.24
C ASN A 404 -10.86 13.46 -16.87
N GLY A 405 -11.20 14.13 -15.78
CA GLY A 405 -11.09 13.64 -14.41
C GLY A 405 -11.90 12.36 -14.13
N VAL A 406 -12.99 12.14 -14.89
CA VAL A 406 -13.80 10.92 -14.78
C VAL A 406 -12.96 9.65 -14.99
N TRP A 407 -12.08 9.66 -16.01
CA TRP A 407 -11.19 8.52 -16.26
C TRP A 407 -10.22 8.27 -15.10
N ALA A 408 -9.69 9.33 -14.49
CA ALA A 408 -8.80 9.20 -13.33
C ALA A 408 -9.56 8.65 -12.10
N VAL A 409 -10.79 9.13 -11.84
CA VAL A 409 -11.64 8.64 -10.74
C VAL A 409 -12.00 7.17 -10.93
N VAL A 410 -12.44 6.78 -12.14
CA VAL A 410 -12.74 5.37 -12.44
C VAL A 410 -11.49 4.51 -12.20
N GLY A 411 -10.34 4.93 -12.73
CA GLY A 411 -9.08 4.20 -12.54
C GLY A 411 -8.69 4.08 -11.06
N LEU A 412 -8.91 5.11 -10.26
CA LEU A 412 -8.64 5.06 -8.83
C LEU A 412 -9.56 4.06 -8.10
N LEU A 413 -10.86 4.03 -8.44
CA LEU A 413 -11.83 3.10 -7.86
C LEU A 413 -11.64 1.65 -8.32
N THR A 414 -11.04 1.42 -9.49
CA THR A 414 -10.76 0.06 -9.97
C THR A 414 -9.63 -0.62 -9.20
N ILE A 415 -8.73 0.12 -8.52
CA ILE A 415 -7.67 -0.47 -7.71
C ILE A 415 -8.23 -1.27 -6.53
N PRO A 416 -9.02 -0.68 -5.60
CA PRO A 416 -9.62 -1.46 -4.51
C PRO A 416 -10.56 -2.56 -5.03
N ALA A 417 -11.25 -2.35 -6.14
CA ALA A 417 -12.06 -3.40 -6.76
C ALA A 417 -11.21 -4.59 -7.21
N ALA A 418 -10.06 -4.33 -7.83
CA ALA A 418 -9.11 -5.36 -8.23
C ALA A 418 -8.53 -6.10 -7.00
N ILE A 419 -8.17 -5.38 -5.94
CA ILE A 419 -7.69 -5.98 -4.68
C ILE A 419 -8.78 -6.89 -4.09
N LEU A 420 -10.01 -6.41 -3.97
CA LEU A 420 -11.13 -7.20 -3.45
C LEU A 420 -11.37 -8.46 -4.29
N LEU A 421 -11.30 -8.37 -5.62
CA LEU A 421 -11.46 -9.50 -6.52
C LEU A 421 -10.35 -10.55 -6.32
N VAL A 422 -9.09 -10.11 -6.28
CA VAL A 422 -7.94 -11.01 -6.07
C VAL A 422 -7.98 -11.63 -4.68
N THR A 423 -8.36 -10.86 -3.65
CA THR A 423 -8.52 -11.35 -2.28
C THR A 423 -9.62 -12.41 -2.20
N THR A 424 -10.79 -12.13 -2.77
CA THR A 424 -11.90 -13.10 -2.83
C THR A 424 -11.46 -14.39 -3.49
N PHE A 425 -10.79 -14.29 -4.63
CA PHE A 425 -10.26 -15.45 -5.34
C PHE A 425 -9.23 -16.21 -4.49
N ALA A 426 -8.28 -15.53 -3.84
CA ALA A 426 -7.28 -16.15 -2.98
C ALA A 426 -7.92 -16.90 -1.81
N LEU A 427 -8.90 -16.30 -1.15
CA LEU A 427 -9.61 -16.92 -0.04
C LEU A 427 -10.42 -18.14 -0.48
N LEU A 428 -11.14 -18.06 -1.61
CA LEU A 428 -11.89 -19.19 -2.15
C LEU A 428 -10.98 -20.39 -2.50
N VAL A 429 -9.82 -20.12 -3.07
CA VAL A 429 -8.89 -21.18 -3.48
C VAL A 429 -8.15 -21.77 -2.26
N HIS A 430 -7.88 -20.98 -1.22
CA HIS A 430 -7.12 -21.43 -0.06
C HIS A 430 -7.97 -22.14 1.00
N GLN A 431 -9.21 -21.76 1.19
CA GLN A 431 -10.01 -22.29 2.31
C GLN A 431 -10.88 -23.49 1.97
N GLY A 432 -10.88 -23.96 0.69
CA GLY A 432 -11.55 -25.21 0.27
C GLY A 432 -13.08 -25.27 0.55
N GLY A 433 -13.62 -24.23 1.16
CA GLY A 433 -15.02 -24.11 1.52
C GLY A 433 -15.35 -22.69 1.95
N VAL A 434 -16.56 -22.26 1.63
CA VAL A 434 -17.06 -20.92 1.92
C VAL A 434 -17.40 -20.82 3.42
N ALA A 435 -16.45 -20.45 4.25
CA ALA A 435 -16.81 -19.84 5.51
C ALA A 435 -17.51 -18.52 5.16
N THR A 436 -18.83 -18.46 5.30
CA THR A 436 -19.69 -17.35 4.87
C THR A 436 -19.23 -15.99 5.39
N GLY A 437 -18.55 -15.96 6.57
CA GLY A 437 -17.99 -14.75 7.16
C GLY A 437 -16.81 -14.15 6.40
N VAL A 438 -16.00 -14.94 5.72
CA VAL A 438 -14.78 -14.47 5.03
C VAL A 438 -15.11 -13.69 3.76
N LEU A 439 -16.19 -14.03 3.08
CA LEU A 439 -16.63 -13.34 1.85
C LEU A 439 -17.46 -12.09 2.12
N THR A 440 -17.92 -11.85 3.34
CA THR A 440 -18.76 -10.68 3.66
C THR A 440 -18.03 -9.37 3.45
N MET A 441 -16.77 -9.25 3.90
CA MET A 441 -15.98 -8.03 3.74
C MET A 441 -15.71 -7.69 2.26
N PRO A 442 -15.23 -8.61 1.41
CA PRO A 442 -15.06 -8.33 -0.02
C PRO A 442 -16.36 -7.93 -0.71
N LEU A 443 -17.49 -8.58 -0.40
CA LEU A 443 -18.80 -8.27 -0.98
C LEU A 443 -19.28 -6.88 -0.55
N LEU A 444 -19.21 -6.55 0.75
CA LEU A 444 -19.57 -5.22 1.26
C LEU A 444 -18.68 -4.13 0.65
N GLY A 445 -17.37 -4.38 0.52
CA GLY A 445 -16.45 -3.47 -0.15
C GLY A 445 -16.82 -3.24 -1.62
N GLY A 446 -17.19 -4.28 -2.35
CA GLY A 446 -17.66 -4.20 -3.72
C GLY A 446 -18.96 -3.37 -3.86
N LEU A 447 -19.94 -3.60 -2.99
CA LEU A 447 -21.17 -2.82 -2.93
C LEU A 447 -20.90 -1.35 -2.59
N ALA A 448 -19.98 -1.07 -1.65
CA ALA A 448 -19.59 0.28 -1.30
C ALA A 448 -18.92 1.00 -2.50
N LEU A 449 -18.10 0.32 -3.30
CA LEU A 449 -17.51 0.90 -4.51
C LEU A 449 -18.57 1.23 -5.57
N LEU A 450 -19.60 0.39 -5.75
CA LEU A 450 -20.72 0.67 -6.62
C LEU A 450 -21.53 1.88 -6.13
N ALA A 451 -21.78 1.97 -4.82
CA ALA A 451 -22.44 3.12 -4.21
C ALA A 451 -21.61 4.41 -4.38
N ALA A 452 -20.28 4.35 -4.18
CA ALA A 452 -19.36 5.46 -4.42
C ALA A 452 -19.42 5.96 -5.86
N TRP A 453 -19.47 5.05 -6.83
CA TRP A 453 -19.64 5.41 -8.24
C TRP A 453 -20.99 6.08 -8.52
N GLY A 454 -22.08 5.55 -7.95
CA GLY A 454 -23.42 6.16 -8.05
C GLY A 454 -23.45 7.56 -7.46
N CYS A 455 -22.95 7.73 -6.25
CA CYS A 455 -22.83 9.05 -5.59
C CYS A 455 -21.98 10.03 -6.41
N TYR A 456 -20.83 9.58 -6.94
CA TYR A 456 -19.99 10.41 -7.80
C TYR A 456 -20.75 10.94 -9.02
N LYS A 457 -21.56 10.12 -9.69
CA LYS A 457 -22.40 10.58 -10.80
C LYS A 457 -23.39 11.66 -10.37
N LEU A 458 -23.98 11.53 -9.18
CA LEU A 458 -24.91 12.50 -8.63
C LEU A 458 -24.25 13.84 -8.26
N THR A 459 -22.95 13.84 -7.91
CA THR A 459 -22.21 15.09 -7.66
C THR A 459 -22.06 15.97 -8.91
N GLN A 460 -22.24 15.40 -10.11
CA GLN A 460 -22.23 16.17 -11.36
C GLN A 460 -23.55 16.91 -11.64
N GLY A 461 -24.57 16.71 -10.80
CA GLY A 461 -25.88 17.39 -10.87
C GLY A 461 -25.86 18.81 -10.31
N LYS A 462 -27.04 19.38 -10.10
CA LYS A 462 -27.25 20.72 -9.52
C LYS A 462 -28.21 20.63 -8.32
N GLY A 463 -28.07 21.55 -7.37
CA GLY A 463 -28.98 21.70 -6.22
C GLY A 463 -28.53 20.96 -4.95
N CYS A 464 -29.40 20.88 -3.94
CA CYS A 464 -29.12 20.30 -2.64
C CYS A 464 -28.72 18.81 -2.67
N VAL A 465 -29.15 18.08 -3.71
CA VAL A 465 -28.79 16.67 -3.90
C VAL A 465 -27.28 16.46 -4.01
N VAL A 466 -26.55 17.47 -4.50
CA VAL A 466 -25.08 17.42 -4.63
C VAL A 466 -24.40 17.30 -3.26
N ILE A 467 -24.90 17.98 -2.24
CA ILE A 467 -24.31 17.92 -0.89
C ILE A 467 -24.48 16.51 -0.29
N LEU A 468 -25.69 15.94 -0.40
CA LEU A 468 -25.97 14.58 0.05
C LEU A 468 -25.16 13.55 -0.75
N ALA A 469 -24.98 13.78 -2.04
CA ALA A 469 -24.16 12.92 -2.90
C ALA A 469 -22.67 12.94 -2.49
N TRP A 470 -22.14 14.09 -2.11
CA TRP A 470 -20.77 14.19 -1.57
C TRP A 470 -20.61 13.47 -0.23
N LEU A 471 -21.57 13.62 0.69
CA LEU A 471 -21.56 12.89 1.98
C LEU A 471 -21.65 11.38 1.75
N GLY A 472 -22.56 10.95 0.87
CA GLY A 472 -22.68 9.54 0.48
C GLY A 472 -21.43 8.98 -0.18
N LEU A 473 -20.77 9.75 -1.04
CA LEU A 473 -19.51 9.38 -1.67
C LEU A 473 -18.40 9.18 -0.63
N ILE A 474 -18.25 10.11 0.30
CA ILE A 474 -17.24 10.00 1.37
C ILE A 474 -17.50 8.76 2.21
N ALA A 475 -18.75 8.54 2.65
CA ALA A 475 -19.12 7.38 3.45
C ALA A 475 -18.85 6.06 2.70
N ALA A 476 -19.26 5.96 1.43
CA ALA A 476 -19.06 4.78 0.60
C ALA A 476 -17.57 4.48 0.36
N VAL A 477 -16.75 5.51 0.12
CA VAL A 477 -15.29 5.37 -0.03
C VAL A 477 -14.65 4.91 1.28
N MET A 478 -15.08 5.43 2.42
CA MET A 478 -14.58 5.01 3.74
C MET A 478 -14.91 3.54 4.02
N ILE A 479 -16.15 3.11 3.76
CA ILE A 479 -16.57 1.71 3.92
C ILE A 479 -15.76 0.80 2.98
N ALA A 480 -15.63 1.18 1.70
CA ALA A 480 -14.83 0.42 0.74
C ALA A 480 -13.36 0.29 1.19
N PHE A 481 -12.78 1.36 1.71
CA PHE A 481 -11.42 1.35 2.25
C PHE A 481 -11.29 0.40 3.46
N MET A 482 -12.18 0.50 4.44
CA MET A 482 -12.18 -0.37 5.63
C MET A 482 -12.32 -1.84 5.24
N CYS A 483 -13.27 -2.16 4.35
CA CYS A 483 -13.48 -3.53 3.86
C CYS A 483 -12.27 -4.05 3.07
N THR A 484 -11.66 -3.20 2.23
CA THR A 484 -10.46 -3.58 1.47
C THR A 484 -9.29 -3.85 2.43
N PHE A 485 -9.09 -2.98 3.41
CA PHE A 485 -8.00 -3.13 4.39
C PHE A 485 -8.17 -4.37 5.25
N GLY A 486 -9.40 -4.63 5.75
CA GLY A 486 -9.73 -5.84 6.49
C GLY A 486 -9.54 -7.11 5.67
N SER A 487 -10.01 -7.11 4.41
CA SER A 487 -9.84 -8.25 3.50
C SER A 487 -8.36 -8.53 3.18
N VAL A 488 -7.57 -7.48 2.98
CA VAL A 488 -6.12 -7.59 2.76
C VAL A 488 -5.43 -8.16 4.01
N GLY A 489 -5.81 -7.69 5.20
CA GLY A 489 -5.29 -8.22 6.47
C GLY A 489 -5.51 -9.72 6.60
N LEU A 490 -6.73 -10.18 6.33
CA LEU A 490 -7.07 -11.61 6.31
C LEU A 490 -6.24 -12.39 5.27
N ALA A 491 -6.11 -11.87 4.04
CA ALA A 491 -5.34 -12.56 3.02
C ALA A 491 -3.83 -12.60 3.34
N LEU A 492 -3.30 -11.56 3.98
CA LEU A 492 -1.89 -11.53 4.40
C LEU A 492 -1.60 -12.47 5.56
N SER A 493 -2.52 -12.61 6.54
CA SER A 493 -2.40 -13.62 7.61
C SER A 493 -2.31 -15.02 7.01
N ASP A 494 -3.03 -15.26 5.92
CA ASP A 494 -2.95 -16.48 5.14
C ASP A 494 -1.71 -16.60 4.23
N GLY A 495 -0.87 -15.56 4.17
CA GLY A 495 0.32 -15.50 3.33
C GLY A 495 0.06 -15.23 1.85
N ALA A 496 -1.13 -14.78 1.49
CA ALA A 496 -1.50 -14.42 0.11
C ALA A 496 -1.03 -12.99 -0.24
N TRP A 497 0.27 -12.69 -0.06
CA TRP A 497 0.85 -11.38 -0.39
C TRP A 497 0.57 -10.87 -1.82
N PRO A 498 0.32 -11.71 -2.86
CA PRO A 498 0.06 -11.21 -4.21
C PRO A 498 -1.20 -10.35 -4.35
N VAL A 499 -2.09 -10.33 -3.33
CA VAL A 499 -3.25 -9.42 -3.29
C VAL A 499 -2.86 -7.94 -3.27
N LEU A 500 -1.61 -7.63 -2.91
CA LEU A 500 -1.08 -6.28 -2.90
C LEU A 500 -0.59 -5.80 -4.28
N LEU A 501 -0.40 -6.68 -5.26
CA LEU A 501 0.12 -6.32 -6.59
C LEU A 501 -0.67 -5.19 -7.28
N PRO A 502 -2.00 -5.10 -7.22
CA PRO A 502 -2.74 -3.99 -7.81
C PRO A 502 -2.37 -2.61 -7.22
N LEU A 503 -1.85 -2.53 -5.99
CA LEU A 503 -1.39 -1.26 -5.38
C LEU A 503 -0.22 -0.64 -6.15
N ALA A 504 0.56 -1.43 -6.90
CA ALA A 504 1.63 -0.90 -7.74
C ALA A 504 1.12 0.09 -8.81
N ALA A 505 -0.17 0.07 -9.15
CA ALA A 505 -0.80 1.03 -10.04
C ALA A 505 -1.17 2.37 -9.35
N LEU A 506 -1.06 2.48 -8.03
CA LEU A 506 -1.48 3.67 -7.28
C LEU A 506 -0.74 4.97 -7.67
N PRO A 507 0.60 4.99 -7.87
CA PRO A 507 1.29 6.20 -8.34
C PRO A 507 0.78 6.64 -9.71
N LEU A 508 0.49 5.70 -10.61
CA LEU A 508 -0.08 5.98 -11.92
C LEU A 508 -1.49 6.58 -11.80
N ALA A 509 -2.32 6.04 -10.88
CA ALA A 509 -3.66 6.53 -10.60
C ALA A 509 -3.65 7.98 -10.07
N ILE A 510 -2.77 8.28 -9.12
CA ILE A 510 -2.64 9.62 -8.54
C ILE A 510 -2.19 10.63 -9.60
N THR A 511 -1.19 10.26 -10.40
CA THR A 511 -0.68 11.15 -11.45
C THR A 511 -1.65 11.30 -12.62
N ALA A 512 -2.62 10.37 -12.79
CA ALA A 512 -3.63 10.42 -13.86
C ALA A 512 -4.47 11.70 -13.84
N PHE A 513 -4.70 12.28 -12.67
CA PHE A 513 -5.39 13.58 -12.55
C PHE A 513 -4.67 14.74 -13.23
N ARG A 514 -3.41 14.56 -13.63
CA ARG A 514 -2.61 15.55 -14.37
C ARG A 514 -2.40 15.16 -15.84
N TRP A 515 -1.97 13.94 -16.11
CA TRP A 515 -1.62 13.56 -17.49
C TRP A 515 -2.83 13.11 -18.34
N MET A 516 -4.03 13.02 -17.73
CA MET A 516 -5.29 12.89 -18.48
C MET A 516 -5.81 14.21 -19.06
N TYR A 517 -5.19 15.35 -18.72
CA TYR A 517 -5.53 16.61 -19.33
C TYR A 517 -5.09 16.62 -20.80
N ALA A 518 -6.00 16.99 -21.68
CA ALA A 518 -5.72 17.02 -23.11
C ALA A 518 -6.21 18.34 -23.72
N PRO A 519 -5.41 19.00 -24.58
CA PRO A 519 -5.87 20.14 -25.35
C PRO A 519 -6.93 19.70 -26.35
N THR A 520 -7.91 20.56 -26.62
CA THR A 520 -8.82 20.45 -27.76
C THR A 520 -8.06 20.79 -29.06
N VAL A 521 -8.71 20.63 -30.22
CA VAL A 521 -8.10 21.04 -31.51
C VAL A 521 -7.78 22.54 -31.52
N GLU A 522 -8.73 23.38 -31.03
CA GLU A 522 -8.54 24.82 -30.88
C GLU A 522 -7.45 25.14 -29.88
N GLY A 523 -7.50 24.48 -28.70
CA GLY A 523 -6.48 24.64 -27.66
C GLY A 523 -5.08 24.24 -28.12
N ARG A 524 -4.98 23.23 -28.98
CA ARG A 524 -3.69 22.84 -29.57
C ARG A 524 -3.13 23.95 -30.45
N ALA A 525 -3.95 24.52 -31.33
CA ALA A 525 -3.53 25.63 -32.20
C ALA A 525 -3.08 26.86 -31.40
N VAL A 526 -3.82 27.19 -30.31
CA VAL A 526 -3.43 28.29 -29.40
C VAL A 526 -2.13 27.96 -28.67
N THR A 527 -1.96 26.74 -28.18
CA THR A 527 -0.72 26.30 -27.51
C THR A 527 0.48 26.37 -28.46
N ASP A 528 0.33 25.96 -29.73
CA ASP A 528 1.40 26.01 -30.71
C ASP A 528 1.81 27.47 -31.02
N ARG A 529 0.86 28.42 -31.02
CA ARG A 529 1.16 29.86 -31.12
C ARG A 529 1.84 30.40 -29.85
N ILE A 530 1.42 29.96 -28.65
CA ILE A 530 2.11 30.32 -27.41
C ILE A 530 3.56 29.80 -27.42
N GLU A 531 3.80 28.58 -27.90
CA GLU A 531 5.16 28.06 -28.05
C GLU A 531 5.97 28.83 -29.12
N GLY A 532 5.32 29.31 -30.18
CA GLY A 532 5.93 30.22 -31.16
C GLY A 532 6.38 31.54 -30.53
N PHE A 533 5.53 32.14 -29.69
CA PHE A 533 5.88 33.34 -28.93
C PHE A 533 6.99 33.07 -27.91
N ARG A 534 6.89 31.96 -27.17
CA ARG A 534 7.96 31.53 -26.27
C ARG A 534 9.29 31.32 -26.98
N HIS A 535 9.26 30.75 -28.18
CA HIS A 535 10.44 30.56 -28.99
C HIS A 535 11.08 31.90 -29.32
N TYR A 536 10.30 32.90 -29.77
CA TYR A 536 10.77 34.27 -30.00
C TYR A 536 11.43 34.87 -28.75
N LEU A 537 10.78 34.77 -27.58
CA LEU A 537 11.33 35.30 -26.32
C LEU A 537 12.65 34.61 -25.93
N GLY A 538 12.81 33.33 -26.24
CA GLY A 538 13.95 32.51 -25.83
C GLY A 538 15.09 32.34 -26.84
N ILE A 539 14.95 32.82 -28.10
CA ILE A 539 16.05 32.75 -29.12
C ILE A 539 17.13 33.76 -28.78
N THR A 540 18.37 33.33 -28.71
CA THR A 540 19.56 34.16 -28.47
C THR A 540 20.40 34.41 -29.73
N GLU A 541 20.11 33.70 -30.82
CA GLU A 541 20.82 33.84 -32.10
C GLU A 541 20.29 35.05 -32.90
N GLU A 542 21.05 36.16 -32.92
CA GLU A 542 20.63 37.41 -33.54
C GLU A 542 20.46 37.29 -35.07
N GLU A 543 21.39 36.64 -35.78
CA GLU A 543 21.35 36.45 -37.22
C GLU A 543 20.08 35.75 -37.75
N ARG A 544 19.54 34.85 -36.95
CA ARG A 544 18.28 34.13 -37.27
C ARG A 544 17.02 34.93 -37.00
N LEU A 545 17.09 35.88 -36.06
CA LEU A 545 16.00 36.77 -35.71
C LEU A 545 15.90 37.93 -36.71
N ASP A 546 17.02 38.51 -37.12
CA ASP A 546 17.05 39.67 -38.01
C ASP A 546 16.44 39.36 -39.37
N ALA A 547 16.59 38.12 -39.84
CA ALA A 547 15.96 37.64 -41.08
C ALA A 547 14.41 37.64 -41.02
N LEU A 548 13.84 37.70 -39.82
CA LEU A 548 12.38 37.67 -39.58
C LEU A 548 11.80 39.04 -39.25
N HIS A 549 12.59 40.12 -39.30
CA HIS A 549 12.19 41.50 -39.00
C HIS A 549 11.49 41.65 -37.63
N PRO A 550 12.18 41.34 -36.53
CA PRO A 550 11.60 41.47 -35.20
C PRO A 550 11.36 42.94 -34.81
N PRO A 551 10.49 43.24 -33.83
CA PRO A 551 10.36 44.56 -33.28
C PRO A 551 11.69 45.11 -32.75
N GLU A 552 11.87 46.42 -32.85
CA GLU A 552 13.04 47.11 -32.32
C GLU A 552 13.20 46.87 -30.82
N LYS A 553 14.41 46.63 -30.35
CA LYS A 553 14.72 46.34 -28.93
C LYS A 553 14.68 47.67 -28.15
N THR A 554 13.58 47.95 -27.49
CA THR A 554 13.45 49.14 -26.65
C THR A 554 13.20 48.74 -25.18
N PRO A 555 13.51 49.61 -24.20
CA PRO A 555 13.20 49.35 -22.79
C PRO A 555 11.70 49.07 -22.56
N GLU A 556 10.81 49.77 -23.25
CA GLU A 556 9.37 49.57 -23.16
C GLU A 556 8.94 48.20 -23.67
N LEU A 557 9.62 47.64 -24.70
CA LEU A 557 9.36 46.31 -25.20
C LEU A 557 9.84 45.27 -24.19
N PHE A 558 10.99 45.52 -23.55
CA PHE A 558 11.50 44.66 -22.47
C PHE A 558 10.48 44.53 -21.33
N GLU A 559 10.03 45.66 -20.77
CA GLU A 559 9.04 45.69 -19.69
C GLU A 559 7.73 45.02 -20.10
N ARG A 560 7.22 45.33 -21.28
CA ARG A 560 5.96 44.81 -21.79
C ARG A 560 5.92 43.32 -21.87
N TYR A 561 7.04 42.67 -22.23
CA TYR A 561 7.11 41.20 -22.41
C TYR A 561 7.74 40.46 -21.23
N LEU A 562 8.27 41.16 -20.23
CA LEU A 562 8.82 40.55 -19.03
C LEU A 562 7.79 39.64 -18.31
N PRO A 563 6.51 40.02 -18.12
CA PRO A 563 5.53 39.12 -17.52
C PRO A 563 5.33 37.83 -18.30
N TYR A 564 5.38 37.89 -19.63
CA TYR A 564 5.26 36.73 -20.50
C TYR A 564 6.53 35.85 -20.45
N ALA A 565 7.69 36.44 -20.41
CA ALA A 565 8.96 35.72 -20.28
C ALA A 565 8.97 34.91 -18.98
N ILE A 566 8.52 35.51 -17.86
CA ILE A 566 8.36 34.83 -16.58
C ILE A 566 7.30 33.73 -16.66
N ALA A 567 6.14 34.02 -17.27
CA ALA A 567 5.06 33.05 -17.44
C ALA A 567 5.49 31.82 -18.27
N LEU A 568 6.37 32.01 -19.23
CA LEU A 568 6.82 30.99 -20.19
C LEU A 568 8.19 30.38 -19.85
N ASP A 569 8.75 30.68 -18.70
CA ASP A 569 10.04 30.14 -18.18
C ASP A 569 11.24 30.49 -19.11
N VAL A 570 11.33 31.72 -19.61
CA VAL A 570 12.39 32.21 -20.49
C VAL A 570 12.90 33.61 -20.10
N GLU A 571 12.63 34.06 -18.87
CA GLU A 571 12.96 35.42 -18.40
C GLU A 571 14.45 35.76 -18.49
N ASN A 572 15.33 34.83 -18.17
CA ASN A 572 16.79 35.05 -18.24
C ASN A 572 17.24 35.26 -19.69
N ARG A 573 16.79 34.40 -20.61
CA ARG A 573 17.09 34.54 -22.04
C ARG A 573 16.52 35.82 -22.64
N TRP A 574 15.36 36.24 -22.15
CA TRP A 574 14.75 37.49 -22.55
C TRP A 574 15.58 38.68 -22.07
N ALA A 575 16.05 38.68 -20.83
CA ALA A 575 16.90 39.69 -20.26
C ALA A 575 18.27 39.79 -20.98
N ASP A 576 18.89 38.67 -21.28
CA ASP A 576 20.16 38.60 -21.99
C ASP A 576 20.11 39.31 -23.36
N LYS A 577 18.97 39.23 -24.07
CA LYS A 577 18.76 39.93 -25.36
C LYS A 577 18.82 41.44 -25.26
N PHE A 578 18.47 41.99 -24.12
CA PHE A 578 18.39 43.44 -23.91
C PHE A 578 19.58 43.98 -23.15
N ALA A 579 20.48 43.15 -22.66
CA ALA A 579 21.59 43.57 -21.81
C ALA A 579 22.43 44.65 -22.45
N THR A 580 22.83 44.47 -23.75
CA THR A 580 23.63 45.43 -24.48
C THR A 580 22.90 46.74 -24.79
N VAL A 581 21.61 46.65 -25.17
CA VAL A 581 20.78 47.82 -25.52
C VAL A 581 20.47 48.64 -24.26
N LEU A 582 20.18 47.99 -23.17
CA LEU A 582 19.85 48.63 -21.89
C LEU A 582 21.10 49.27 -21.28
N ALA A 583 22.27 48.59 -21.33
CA ALA A 583 23.54 49.18 -20.91
C ALA A 583 23.90 50.44 -21.72
N ALA A 584 23.70 50.40 -23.04
CA ALA A 584 23.95 51.57 -23.91
C ALA A 584 22.99 52.72 -23.60
N ALA A 585 21.71 52.46 -23.36
CA ALA A 585 20.71 53.46 -22.98
C ALA A 585 20.99 54.06 -21.59
N ALA A 586 21.47 53.26 -20.65
CA ALA A 586 21.91 53.73 -19.33
C ALA A 586 23.13 54.67 -19.44
N ALA A 587 24.14 54.29 -20.24
CA ALA A 587 25.35 55.07 -20.48
C ALA A 587 25.08 56.41 -21.20
N ALA A 588 24.07 56.44 -22.09
CA ALA A 588 23.68 57.67 -22.82
C ALA A 588 22.86 58.66 -21.97
N GLY A 589 22.54 58.32 -20.71
CA GLY A 589 21.73 59.18 -19.86
C GLY A 589 20.29 59.40 -20.35
N THR A 590 19.91 58.69 -21.44
CA THR A 590 18.57 58.81 -22.05
C THR A 590 17.52 58.02 -21.27
N VAL A 591 17.90 57.25 -20.29
CA VAL A 591 17.00 56.46 -19.44
C VAL A 591 16.63 57.27 -18.20
N ALA A 592 15.80 58.28 -18.38
CA ALA A 592 14.99 58.81 -17.29
C ALA A 592 13.82 57.86 -16.91
N HIS A 593 13.77 56.68 -17.48
CA HIS A 593 12.76 55.65 -17.20
C HIS A 593 13.24 54.71 -16.10
N THR A 594 13.10 55.15 -14.85
CA THR A 594 12.97 54.17 -13.76
C THR A 594 11.69 53.38 -14.04
N ALA A 595 11.74 52.06 -13.99
CA ALA A 595 10.55 51.22 -14.07
C ALA A 595 9.53 51.73 -13.03
N SER A 596 8.62 52.60 -13.45
CA SER A 596 7.74 53.37 -12.53
C SER A 596 6.88 52.47 -11.62
N TRP A 597 6.76 51.22 -11.99
CA TRP A 597 5.98 50.20 -11.26
C TRP A 597 6.78 49.46 -10.19
N TYR A 598 8.12 49.59 -10.20
CA TYR A 598 9.00 48.90 -9.25
C TYR A 598 9.87 49.92 -8.49
N SER A 599 9.98 49.72 -7.16
CA SER A 599 10.86 50.48 -6.27
C SER A 599 11.64 49.47 -5.41
N GLY A 600 12.96 49.39 -5.58
CA GLY A 600 13.85 48.46 -4.83
C GLY A 600 15.31 48.84 -4.97
N GLY A 601 16.17 48.17 -4.23
CA GLY A 601 17.62 48.36 -4.29
C GLY A 601 18.18 47.95 -5.66
N GLY A 602 18.89 48.88 -6.30
CA GLY A 602 19.51 48.69 -7.63
C GLY A 602 18.67 49.22 -8.79
N ASN A 603 19.37 49.72 -9.81
CA ASN A 603 18.73 50.19 -11.02
C ASN A 603 18.40 48.97 -11.92
N VAL A 604 17.13 48.82 -12.30
CA VAL A 604 16.62 47.74 -13.18
C VAL A 604 17.46 47.60 -14.45
N TRP A 605 18.07 48.68 -14.89
CA TRP A 605 18.81 48.77 -16.15
C TRP A 605 20.28 48.46 -16.02
N ASP A 606 20.87 48.40 -14.81
CA ASP A 606 22.26 48.06 -14.59
C ASP A 606 22.52 46.57 -14.68
N ASP A 607 21.55 45.75 -14.24
CA ASP A 607 21.59 44.27 -14.36
C ASP A 607 20.21 43.71 -14.71
N PRO A 608 19.81 43.73 -16.00
CA PRO A 608 18.51 43.23 -16.44
C PRO A 608 18.32 41.72 -16.16
N GLY A 609 19.41 40.94 -16.19
CA GLY A 609 19.41 39.50 -15.92
C GLY A 609 19.12 39.22 -14.46
N GLY A 610 19.87 39.86 -13.57
CA GLY A 610 19.65 39.78 -12.12
C GLY A 610 18.27 40.29 -11.72
N PHE A 611 17.79 41.37 -12.35
CA PHE A 611 16.45 41.89 -12.13
C PHE A 611 15.36 40.91 -12.56
N ALA A 612 15.43 40.37 -13.79
CA ALA A 612 14.44 39.42 -14.31
C ALA A 612 14.40 38.14 -13.47
N SER A 613 15.57 37.64 -13.04
CA SER A 613 15.70 36.51 -12.14
C SER A 613 15.12 36.81 -10.76
N SER A 614 15.45 37.97 -10.19
CA SER A 614 14.93 38.41 -8.88
C SER A 614 13.40 38.55 -8.88
N VAL A 615 12.84 39.19 -9.90
CA VAL A 615 11.39 39.38 -10.02
C VAL A 615 10.68 38.08 -10.38
N GLY A 616 11.27 37.25 -11.24
CA GLY A 616 10.70 35.98 -11.67
C GLY A 616 10.74 34.89 -10.60
N SER A 617 11.92 34.60 -10.06
CA SER A 617 12.12 33.47 -9.14
C SER A 617 11.95 33.85 -7.67
N SER A 618 12.53 34.97 -7.21
CA SER A 618 12.46 35.34 -5.79
C SER A 618 11.04 35.81 -5.41
N LEU A 619 10.37 36.60 -6.28
CA LEU A 619 8.98 37.00 -6.02
C LEU A 619 8.05 35.77 -6.05
N ALA A 620 8.25 34.83 -6.97
CA ALA A 620 7.48 33.58 -7.02
C ALA A 620 7.69 32.73 -5.77
N SER A 621 8.92 32.65 -5.23
CA SER A 621 9.22 31.94 -3.99
C SER A 621 8.62 32.64 -2.77
N THR A 622 8.69 33.98 -2.72
CA THR A 622 8.09 34.80 -1.67
C THR A 622 6.55 34.65 -1.66
N ILE A 623 5.92 34.69 -2.83
CA ILE A 623 4.48 34.45 -2.98
C ILE A 623 4.14 33.02 -2.54
N SER A 624 4.94 32.03 -2.91
CA SER A 624 4.72 30.63 -2.51
C SER A 624 4.77 30.44 -1.00
N SER A 625 5.80 31.00 -0.34
CA SER A 625 5.94 30.91 1.11
C SER A 625 4.87 31.72 1.84
N ALA A 626 4.56 32.92 1.36
CA ALA A 626 3.51 33.78 1.92
C ALA A 626 2.08 33.21 1.74
N SER A 627 1.87 32.36 0.72
CA SER A 627 0.57 31.71 0.47
C SER A 627 0.39 30.42 1.27
N THR A 628 1.42 29.94 1.99
CA THR A 628 1.34 28.72 2.79
C THR A 628 0.79 29.05 4.17
N SER A 629 -0.27 28.33 4.61
CA SER A 629 -0.80 28.49 5.97
C SER A 629 0.28 28.16 7.00
N PRO A 630 0.36 28.94 8.13
CA PRO A 630 1.22 28.57 9.25
C PRO A 630 0.83 27.16 9.71
N SER A 631 1.77 26.23 9.72
CA SER A 631 1.54 24.91 10.29
C SER A 631 1.18 25.11 11.76
N SER A 632 -0.01 24.69 12.20
CA SER A 632 -0.30 24.51 13.61
C SER A 632 0.72 23.48 14.13
N SER A 633 1.75 23.97 14.82
CA SER A 633 2.69 23.13 15.57
C SER A 633 1.93 22.53 16.75
N SER A 634 1.19 21.44 16.50
CA SER A 634 0.88 20.49 17.56
C SER A 634 2.21 19.84 17.92
N GLY A 635 2.71 20.21 19.12
CA GLY A 635 3.99 19.76 19.64
C GLY A 635 4.07 18.24 19.72
N GLY A 636 4.84 17.66 18.83
CA GLY A 636 5.36 16.32 18.90
C GLY A 636 6.88 16.43 18.91
N SER A 637 7.49 16.46 20.13
CA SER A 637 8.92 16.34 20.28
C SER A 637 9.32 14.92 19.87
N SER A 638 9.78 14.76 18.64
CA SER A 638 10.53 13.59 18.23
C SER A 638 11.95 13.73 18.74
N GLY A 639 12.23 13.09 19.88
CA GLY A 639 13.58 12.91 20.39
C GLY A 639 14.42 12.15 19.37
N GLY A 640 15.48 12.79 18.88
CA GLY A 640 16.50 12.17 18.06
C GLY A 640 17.28 11.17 18.91
N GLY A 641 17.11 9.87 18.63
CA GLY A 641 17.98 8.82 19.12
C GLY A 641 19.11 8.60 18.11
N SER A 642 20.32 8.98 18.48
CA SER A 642 21.54 8.63 17.77
C SER A 642 21.81 7.13 17.92
N SER A 643 21.85 6.40 16.81
CA SER A 643 22.31 5.02 16.75
C SER A 643 23.83 4.96 16.79
N GLY A 644 24.37 4.51 17.94
CA GLY A 644 25.75 4.05 18.05
C GLY A 644 25.82 2.59 17.60
N GLY A 645 26.65 2.28 16.61
CA GLY A 645 26.98 0.93 16.20
C GLY A 645 27.92 0.26 17.18
N GLY A 646 27.81 -1.07 17.33
CA GLY A 646 28.72 -1.94 18.03
C GLY A 646 28.54 -3.35 17.54
N GLY A 647 29.51 -3.84 16.76
CA GLY A 647 29.61 -5.23 16.35
C GLY A 647 30.20 -6.09 17.46
N GLY A 648 29.92 -7.40 17.41
CA GLY A 648 30.52 -8.42 18.23
C GLY A 648 30.03 -9.79 17.77
N GLY A 649 30.95 -10.56 17.17
CA GLY A 649 30.70 -11.93 16.73
C GLY A 649 30.77 -12.93 17.89
N GLY A 650 30.24 -14.14 17.63
CA GLY A 650 30.31 -15.33 18.44
C GLY A 650 29.34 -16.39 17.88
#